data_3e9b17899314a0eb7fde4c132ca5f7a2
#
_entry.id   3e9b17899314a0eb7fde4c132ca5f7a2
#
_cell.length_a   1.000
_cell.length_b   1.000
_cell.length_c   1.000
_cell.angle_alpha   90.00
_cell.angle_beta   90.00
_cell.angle_gamma   90.00
#
_symmetry.space_group_name_H-M   'P 1'
#
loop_
_entity.id
_entity.type
_entity.pdbx_description
1 polymer ?
#
loop_
_entity_poly.entity_id
_entity_poly.type
_entity_poly.pdbx_seq_one_letter_code
_entity_poly.pdbx_strand_id
1 'polypeptide(L)'
;MRSRAADEAAIRPLPGPADILEQLEAAVLVTDRRGNLAYANPYAVNLFGFPDHAAHLVGHSLASLGFEEGDAPRVDYLVSQVLRGRAWEGTFASRHLDGTRLLIRARAASLLDASGEINGIVIIAREATMRGSRSERDRLRLLERIGDRLARSLELEVTLRQVAETLVPQFADHCLIDLFQGDKLVRKAQLHSRGWLPEPGSWAMVGEQVSYPEGHFCQQAMSRRDTVVVADLAEKEWPAPRQSSLDTCDNIGLRSVIATPLVARGEVLGVISLALSGLTERGHRHYSADDGDFLGAIGSRVAVAIDNAMLFEEERRTALAFQTSLLPHDPPAVDGLTVAYKYVPAKPLETHGQGIQTQVGGDWYDIIPLSAGRVGIVIGDVEGRGARAAATMGQLRAALRAFAQDDKPPAEILRRLDDWCRTLEPAGPQAHDVRAPDPPTVSCTYLVYDAWSRTLSFANAGHDAPLLITDHEVGQMEIEHKGVLLGVRGKGMPGVPTYREETRYLPPGSALVFYTDGLTDRRPRADGDGHYTEAEALQMLCDAVRAVATESVEAIAEAAEKAVPGEIDDDMAIVVVRTSGVELASRERNFPAEPIRVSEARRLAHQTFTSWGMDISQADLACLLVSEVVTNVVLHAAVSPSPRHEFDLDAVGPDAGILDDWSASPFADDFPAPVGGREFTLRLRRGDSAVWVEVFDPDLRLPRIRSAGENDEGGRGLYLVDQLATRWGSRPTQDGKAVWFEIPIKGGAG
;
A
#
# COMPACT_ATOMS: atom_id res chain seq x y z
N MET A 1 71.60 29.66 16.70
CA MET A 1 71.48 31.04 17.17
C MET A 1 70.93 31.90 16.03
N ARG A 2 69.64 32.19 16.02
CA ARG A 2 68.99 33.34 15.35
C ARG A 2 67.72 33.64 16.10
N SER A 3 67.72 34.80 16.70
CA SER A 3 66.67 35.43 17.51
C SER A 3 65.34 35.55 16.77
N ARG A 4 64.26 35.13 17.40
CA ARG A 4 62.92 35.56 17.09
C ARG A 4 62.59 36.76 17.99
N ALA A 5 62.65 37.93 17.41
CA ALA A 5 62.04 39.12 18.01
C ALA A 5 60.51 39.00 17.83
N ALA A 6 59.80 39.04 18.94
CA ALA A 6 58.37 39.15 18.98
C ALA A 6 57.97 40.58 18.64
N ASP A 7 57.14 40.76 17.58
CA ASP A 7 56.47 42.01 17.27
C ASP A 7 55.28 42.13 18.26
N GLU A 8 55.47 42.93 19.30
CA GLU A 8 54.37 43.44 20.13
C GLU A 8 53.57 44.49 19.33
N ALA A 9 52.56 44.07 18.65
CA ALA A 9 51.56 44.95 18.09
C ALA A 9 50.85 45.70 19.22
N ALA A 10 51.25 46.94 19.44
CA ALA A 10 50.57 47.83 20.39
C ALA A 10 49.07 47.94 20.02
N ILE A 11 48.21 47.36 20.87
CA ILE A 11 46.76 47.50 20.80
C ILE A 11 46.43 49.00 20.97
N ARG A 12 46.02 49.65 19.88
CA ARG A 12 45.51 51.03 19.96
C ARG A 12 44.32 51.05 20.94
N PRO A 13 44.20 52.05 21.82
CA PRO A 13 43.07 52.15 22.72
C PRO A 13 41.77 52.16 21.88
N LEU A 14 40.80 51.38 22.29
CA LEU A 14 39.45 51.33 21.64
C LEU A 14 38.84 52.74 21.69
N PRO A 15 38.19 53.18 20.61
CA PRO A 15 37.50 54.47 20.57
C PRO A 15 36.46 54.51 21.68
N GLY A 16 36.20 55.67 22.22
CA GLY A 16 35.21 55.88 23.28
C GLY A 16 33.82 55.49 22.80
N PRO A 17 32.84 55.19 23.70
CA PRO A 17 31.50 54.81 23.33
C PRO A 17 30.79 55.83 22.39
N ALA A 18 31.09 57.10 22.52
CA ALA A 18 30.56 58.15 21.66
C ALA A 18 31.14 58.06 20.23
N ASP A 19 32.44 57.83 20.09
CA ASP A 19 33.07 57.68 18.78
C ASP A 19 32.59 56.46 18.02
N ILE A 20 32.21 55.40 18.75
CA ILE A 20 31.63 54.19 18.14
C ILE A 20 30.24 54.48 17.57
N LEU A 21 29.39 55.21 18.33
CA LEU A 21 28.05 55.58 17.85
C LEU A 21 28.08 56.51 16.65
N GLU A 22 29.07 57.40 16.55
CA GLU A 22 29.27 58.29 15.40
C GLU A 22 29.69 57.59 14.12
N GLN A 23 30.40 56.44 14.23
CA GLN A 23 30.88 55.67 13.08
C GLN A 23 29.91 54.57 12.63
N LEU A 24 28.81 54.34 13.35
CA LEU A 24 27.80 53.32 12.98
C LEU A 24 27.09 53.69 11.68
N GLU A 25 27.09 52.77 10.72
CA GLU A 25 26.30 52.86 9.48
C GLU A 25 24.81 52.50 9.75
N ALA A 26 24.23 53.09 10.79
CA ALA A 26 22.82 52.99 11.17
C ALA A 26 22.43 54.27 11.90
N ALA A 27 21.21 54.75 11.70
CA ALA A 27 20.68 55.87 12.46
C ALA A 27 20.48 55.44 13.92
N VAL A 28 21.19 56.13 14.81
CA VAL A 28 21.02 55.96 16.26
C VAL A 28 20.40 57.24 16.81
N LEU A 29 19.21 57.05 17.38
CA LEU A 29 18.44 58.13 18.03
C LEU A 29 18.26 57.77 19.50
N VAL A 30 18.42 58.71 20.38
CA VAL A 30 18.11 58.58 21.83
C VAL A 30 17.08 59.65 22.20
N THR A 31 16.04 59.24 22.93
CA THR A 31 15.03 60.22 23.41
C THR A 31 15.04 60.27 24.94
N ASP A 32 14.51 61.39 25.48
CA ASP A 32 14.09 61.50 26.84
C ASP A 32 12.80 60.70 27.15
N ARG A 33 12.34 60.71 28.43
CA ARG A 33 11.09 60.05 28.86
C ARG A 33 9.83 60.64 28.21
N ARG A 34 9.91 61.82 27.56
CA ARG A 34 8.81 62.46 26.86
C ARG A 34 8.81 62.18 25.35
N GLY A 35 9.78 61.41 24.90
CA GLY A 35 9.94 61.10 23.46
C GLY A 35 10.62 62.24 22.67
N ASN A 36 11.25 63.20 23.31
CA ASN A 36 12.05 64.23 22.63
C ASN A 36 13.45 63.70 22.41
N LEU A 37 14.04 63.99 21.25
CA LEU A 37 15.38 63.58 20.88
C LEU A 37 16.43 64.22 21.76
N ALA A 38 17.21 63.43 22.44
CA ALA A 38 18.35 63.83 23.24
C ALA A 38 19.68 63.64 22.51
N TYR A 39 19.76 62.72 21.57
CA TYR A 39 20.90 62.41 20.74
C TYR A 39 20.49 61.87 19.37
N ALA A 40 21.26 62.26 18.34
CA ALA A 40 21.19 61.64 17.01
C ALA A 40 22.63 61.57 16.45
N ASN A 41 23.01 60.43 15.87
CA ASN A 41 24.31 60.29 15.23
C ASN A 41 24.30 60.92 13.80
N PRO A 42 25.49 61.16 13.17
CA PRO A 42 25.58 61.73 11.83
C PRO A 42 24.77 60.93 10.75
N TYR A 43 24.70 59.60 10.90
CA TYR A 43 23.94 58.79 9.97
C TYR A 43 22.41 59.08 10.08
N ALA A 44 21.89 59.32 11.26
CA ALA A 44 20.51 59.70 11.47
C ALA A 44 20.18 61.05 10.84
N VAL A 45 21.11 62.04 10.95
CA VAL A 45 20.99 63.35 10.33
C VAL A 45 20.86 63.23 8.80
N ASN A 46 21.73 62.43 8.22
CA ASN A 46 21.70 62.20 6.76
C ASN A 46 20.47 61.39 6.31
N LEU A 47 20.05 60.36 7.09
CA LEU A 47 18.90 59.55 6.74
C LEU A 47 17.60 60.34 6.65
N PHE A 48 17.39 61.32 7.55
CA PHE A 48 16.20 62.15 7.58
C PHE A 48 16.35 63.48 6.82
N GLY A 49 17.56 63.79 6.32
CA GLY A 49 17.82 64.93 5.46
C GLY A 49 17.94 66.29 6.21
N PHE A 50 18.27 66.29 7.48
CA PHE A 50 18.43 67.55 8.23
C PHE A 50 19.72 68.23 7.86
N PRO A 51 19.71 69.56 7.56
CA PRO A 51 20.90 70.27 7.18
C PRO A 51 21.82 70.54 8.39
N ASP A 52 23.09 70.32 8.18
CA ASP A 52 24.25 70.81 8.88
C ASP A 52 24.65 70.34 10.28
N HIS A 53 23.82 69.81 11.17
CA HIS A 53 24.32 69.17 12.43
C HIS A 53 23.22 68.49 13.25
N ALA A 54 23.56 67.44 14.03
CA ALA A 54 22.70 66.78 14.98
C ALA A 54 21.98 67.72 15.99
N ALA A 55 22.52 68.91 16.20
CA ALA A 55 21.93 69.94 17.08
C ALA A 55 20.52 70.41 16.66
N HIS A 56 20.18 70.32 15.41
CA HIS A 56 18.82 70.68 14.90
C HIS A 56 17.76 69.60 15.19
N LEU A 57 18.17 68.38 15.48
CA LEU A 57 17.24 67.25 15.82
C LEU A 57 16.99 67.20 17.34
N VAL A 58 17.98 67.59 18.15
CA VAL A 58 17.90 67.52 19.61
C VAL A 58 16.83 68.47 20.15
N GLY A 59 15.95 67.98 21.00
CA GLY A 59 14.84 68.69 21.58
C GLY A 59 13.53 68.60 20.82
N HIS A 60 13.54 68.05 19.58
CA HIS A 60 12.34 67.80 18.81
C HIS A 60 11.68 66.45 19.18
N SER A 61 10.34 66.39 19.09
CA SER A 61 9.65 65.13 19.32
C SER A 61 9.99 64.13 18.23
N LEU A 62 10.13 62.84 18.61
CA LEU A 62 10.31 61.74 17.67
C LEU A 62 9.22 61.73 16.59
N ALA A 63 7.98 62.13 16.94
CA ALA A 63 6.87 62.23 16.00
C ALA A 63 7.05 63.31 14.91
N SER A 64 7.95 64.29 15.12
CA SER A 64 8.24 65.32 14.13
C SER A 64 9.23 64.94 13.04
N LEU A 65 9.76 63.70 13.04
CA LEU A 65 10.69 63.16 12.04
C LEU A 65 10.04 62.79 10.71
N GLY A 66 8.97 63.50 10.28
CA GLY A 66 8.39 63.35 8.95
C GLY A 66 7.62 62.03 8.72
N PHE A 67 7.01 61.50 9.75
CA PHE A 67 6.11 60.33 9.62
C PHE A 67 4.88 60.73 8.77
N GLU A 68 4.38 59.79 7.97
CA GLU A 68 3.10 60.00 7.25
C GLU A 68 1.97 60.09 8.26
N GLU A 69 0.89 60.87 7.94
CA GLU A 69 -0.22 61.15 8.86
C GLU A 69 -0.88 59.90 9.46
N GLY A 70 -0.84 58.77 8.76
CA GLY A 70 -1.34 57.50 9.26
C GLY A 70 -0.43 56.75 10.25
N ASP A 71 0.85 57.13 10.36
CA ASP A 71 1.82 56.48 11.24
C ASP A 71 2.10 57.24 12.56
N ALA A 72 1.68 58.47 12.67
CA ALA A 72 1.85 59.27 13.89
C ALA A 72 1.24 58.60 15.15
N PRO A 73 0.04 58.04 15.16
CA PRO A 73 -0.50 57.29 16.30
C PRO A 73 0.31 56.04 16.68
N ARG A 74 1.02 55.47 15.70
CA ARG A 74 1.89 54.29 15.93
C ARG A 74 3.18 54.68 16.62
N VAL A 75 3.73 55.87 16.38
CA VAL A 75 4.92 56.36 17.04
C VAL A 75 4.64 56.58 18.54
N ASP A 76 3.50 57.20 18.86
CA ASP A 76 3.07 57.38 20.24
C ASP A 76 2.82 56.05 20.98
N TYR A 77 2.23 55.08 20.29
CA TYR A 77 2.05 53.74 20.81
C TYR A 77 3.42 53.04 21.05
N LEU A 78 4.36 53.15 20.10
CA LEU A 78 5.72 52.66 20.23
C LEU A 78 6.40 53.24 21.48
N VAL A 79 6.42 54.55 21.59
CA VAL A 79 7.02 55.25 22.73
C VAL A 79 6.39 54.75 24.02
N SER A 80 5.08 54.57 24.09
CA SER A 80 4.39 54.10 25.29
C SER A 80 4.74 52.65 25.64
N GLN A 81 4.95 51.78 24.67
CA GLN A 81 5.31 50.38 24.90
C GLN A 81 6.77 50.24 25.40
N VAL A 82 7.67 51.00 24.74
CA VAL A 82 9.09 50.96 25.10
C VAL A 82 9.34 51.52 26.48
N LEU A 83 8.63 52.62 26.85
CA LEU A 83 8.70 53.17 28.23
C LEU A 83 8.10 52.28 29.30
N ARG A 84 7.38 51.20 28.94
CA ARG A 84 6.93 50.13 29.83
C ARG A 84 7.92 48.93 29.87
N GLY A 85 9.13 49.09 29.32
CA GLY A 85 10.16 48.07 29.33
C GLY A 85 10.04 47.01 28.23
N ARG A 86 9.19 47.21 27.20
CA ARG A 86 9.01 46.27 26.10
C ARG A 86 9.85 46.72 24.90
N ALA A 87 10.76 45.89 24.42
CA ALA A 87 11.47 46.19 23.14
C ALA A 87 10.46 46.15 21.98
N TRP A 88 10.68 47.03 21.02
CA TRP A 88 9.86 47.13 19.79
C TRP A 88 10.76 46.97 18.56
N GLU A 89 10.28 46.30 17.51
CA GLU A 89 10.90 46.23 16.20
C GLU A 89 9.79 46.32 15.13
N GLY A 90 9.99 47.19 14.11
CA GLY A 90 9.02 47.35 13.03
C GLY A 90 9.54 48.20 11.90
N THR A 91 8.70 48.35 10.86
CA THR A 91 8.95 49.18 9.69
C THR A 91 7.86 50.23 9.58
N PHE A 92 8.22 51.49 9.27
CA PHE A 92 7.33 52.60 9.09
C PHE A 92 7.76 53.49 7.90
N ALA A 93 6.79 54.19 7.32
CA ALA A 93 7.06 55.15 6.28
C ALA A 93 7.36 56.54 6.88
N SER A 94 8.41 57.17 6.41
CA SER A 94 8.82 58.52 6.76
C SER A 94 9.12 59.31 5.48
N ARG A 95 9.23 60.62 5.60
CA ARG A 95 9.67 61.50 4.50
C ARG A 95 10.99 62.12 4.84
N HIS A 96 11.93 62.07 3.90
CA HIS A 96 13.12 62.90 3.91
C HIS A 96 12.71 64.36 3.76
N LEU A 97 13.51 65.30 4.28
CA LEU A 97 13.20 66.75 4.22
C LEU A 97 13.04 67.30 2.79
N ASP A 98 13.64 66.63 1.78
CA ASP A 98 13.46 66.97 0.36
C ASP A 98 12.14 66.44 -0.24
N GLY A 99 11.30 65.77 0.59
CA GLY A 99 10.03 65.22 0.19
C GLY A 99 10.08 63.75 -0.28
N THR A 100 11.28 63.17 -0.39
CA THR A 100 11.44 61.74 -0.79
C THR A 100 10.86 60.82 0.27
N ARG A 101 10.05 59.87 -0.16
CA ARG A 101 9.47 58.86 0.72
C ARG A 101 10.54 57.82 1.12
N LEU A 102 10.72 57.61 2.44
CA LEU A 102 11.64 56.65 3.02
C LEU A 102 10.86 55.56 3.70
N LEU A 103 11.28 54.33 3.49
CA LEU A 103 10.82 53.20 4.30
C LEU A 103 11.94 52.89 5.33
N ILE A 104 11.61 52.98 6.61
CA ILE A 104 12.59 52.86 7.70
C ILE A 104 12.25 51.64 8.56
N ARG A 105 13.20 50.73 8.71
CA ARG A 105 13.15 49.65 9.70
C ARG A 105 13.87 50.12 10.95
N ALA A 106 13.17 50.05 12.09
CA ALA A 106 13.74 50.48 13.36
C ALA A 106 13.49 49.45 14.45
N ARG A 107 14.43 49.44 15.39
CA ARG A 107 14.35 48.71 16.64
C ARG A 107 14.51 49.69 17.80
N ALA A 108 13.62 49.63 18.77
CA ALA A 108 13.61 50.50 19.92
C ALA A 108 13.66 49.69 21.23
N ALA A 109 14.45 50.18 22.18
CA ALA A 109 14.58 49.60 23.51
C ALA A 109 14.66 50.71 24.58
N SER A 110 14.27 50.39 25.82
CA SER A 110 14.40 51.29 26.95
C SER A 110 15.85 51.58 27.28
N LEU A 111 16.18 52.84 27.50
CA LEU A 111 17.45 53.28 28.04
C LEU A 111 17.34 53.39 29.57
N LEU A 112 18.19 52.65 30.30
CA LEU A 112 18.20 52.64 31.74
C LEU A 112 19.27 53.61 32.22
N ASP A 113 19.02 54.30 33.35
CA ASP A 113 20.02 55.09 34.06
C ASP A 113 20.84 54.22 35.04
N ALA A 114 21.79 54.82 35.76
CA ALA A 114 22.64 54.11 36.68
C ALA A 114 21.89 53.48 37.87
N SER A 115 20.64 53.86 38.13
CA SER A 115 19.78 53.27 39.15
C SER A 115 18.89 52.14 38.61
N GLY A 116 18.95 51.85 37.32
CA GLY A 116 18.08 50.85 36.66
C GLY A 116 16.71 51.37 36.30
N GLU A 117 16.41 52.65 36.46
CA GLU A 117 15.18 53.28 36.07
C GLU A 117 15.22 53.66 34.57
N ILE A 118 14.03 53.55 33.91
CA ILE A 118 13.93 53.95 32.48
C ILE A 118 14.07 55.46 32.32
N ASN A 119 15.15 55.90 31.69
CA ASN A 119 15.44 57.32 31.46
C ASN A 119 15.17 57.81 30.04
N GLY A 120 14.86 56.93 29.12
CA GLY A 120 14.57 57.25 27.73
C GLY A 120 14.44 56.04 26.83
N ILE A 121 14.58 56.23 25.53
CA ILE A 121 14.50 55.21 24.50
C ILE A 121 15.72 55.32 23.61
N VAL A 122 16.36 54.19 23.31
CA VAL A 122 17.35 54.08 22.24
C VAL A 122 16.69 53.44 21.00
N ILE A 123 16.83 54.05 19.84
CA ILE A 123 16.28 53.60 18.58
C ILE A 123 17.45 53.43 17.60
N ILE A 124 17.51 52.26 16.98
CA ILE A 124 18.44 51.99 15.88
C ILE A 124 17.59 51.80 14.63
N ALA A 125 17.80 52.68 13.63
CA ALA A 125 17.02 52.68 12.41
C ALA A 125 17.91 52.59 11.17
N ARG A 126 17.40 51.95 10.14
CA ARG A 126 18.06 51.91 8.79
C ARG A 126 17.00 52.12 7.73
N GLU A 127 17.41 52.71 6.62
CA GLU A 127 16.56 52.71 5.45
C GLU A 127 16.31 51.27 5.02
N ALA A 128 15.03 50.89 4.93
CA ALA A 128 14.61 49.62 4.38
C ALA A 128 14.66 49.73 2.86
N THR A 129 15.88 49.86 2.31
CA THR A 129 16.05 49.86 0.85
C THR A 129 15.62 48.51 0.32
N MET A 130 14.61 48.55 -0.55
CA MET A 130 14.31 47.46 -1.47
C MET A 130 15.48 47.32 -2.48
N ARG A 131 16.64 46.86 -2.00
CA ARG A 131 17.76 46.53 -2.90
C ARG A 131 17.58 45.08 -3.34
N GLY A 132 17.37 44.88 -4.65
CA GLY A 132 17.11 43.63 -5.34
C GLY A 132 18.06 42.47 -5.02
N SER A 133 19.26 42.70 -4.52
CA SER A 133 20.24 41.62 -4.31
C SER A 133 20.01 40.74 -3.05
N ARG A 134 19.40 41.29 -1.99
CA ARG A 134 19.11 40.53 -0.77
C ARG A 134 17.79 39.80 -0.90
N SER A 135 16.78 40.47 -1.46
CA SER A 135 15.50 39.88 -1.80
C SER A 135 15.64 38.74 -2.85
N GLU A 136 16.50 38.89 -3.83
CA GLU A 136 16.76 37.92 -4.87
C GLU A 136 17.46 36.65 -4.33
N ARG A 137 18.46 36.82 -3.45
CA ARG A 137 19.11 35.70 -2.76
C ARG A 137 18.15 34.94 -1.83
N ASP A 138 17.27 35.64 -1.14
CA ASP A 138 16.29 35.01 -0.26
C ASP A 138 15.21 34.27 -1.08
N ARG A 139 14.82 34.79 -2.24
CA ARG A 139 13.94 34.12 -3.21
C ARG A 139 14.60 32.86 -3.77
N LEU A 140 15.86 32.91 -4.18
CA LEU A 140 16.60 31.74 -4.67
C LEU A 140 16.71 30.66 -3.59
N ARG A 141 17.03 31.02 -2.36
CA ARG A 141 17.07 30.07 -1.22
C ARG A 141 15.71 29.46 -0.91
N LEU A 142 14.63 30.22 -1.12
CA LEU A 142 13.27 29.71 -0.94
C LEU A 142 12.93 28.72 -2.04
N LEU A 143 13.30 29.01 -3.30
CA LEU A 143 13.13 28.09 -4.44
C LEU A 143 13.92 26.78 -4.25
N GLU A 144 15.17 26.87 -3.77
CA GLU A 144 15.98 25.68 -3.44
C GLU A 144 15.30 24.83 -2.36
N ARG A 145 14.88 25.46 -1.26
CA ARG A 145 14.20 24.74 -0.16
C ARG A 145 12.88 24.08 -0.59
N ILE A 146 12.10 24.75 -1.44
CA ILE A 146 10.88 24.15 -2.00
C ILE A 146 11.27 22.97 -2.89
N GLY A 147 12.27 23.11 -3.75
CA GLY A 147 12.76 22.04 -4.60
C GLY A 147 13.20 20.81 -3.80
N ASP A 148 14.02 21.02 -2.75
CA ASP A 148 14.49 19.95 -1.87
C ASP A 148 13.34 19.24 -1.13
N ARG A 149 12.34 19.99 -0.68
CA ARG A 149 11.17 19.42 0.00
C ARG A 149 10.26 18.64 -0.95
N LEU A 150 10.04 19.17 -2.16
CA LEU A 150 9.26 18.52 -3.20
C LEU A 150 9.90 17.20 -3.69
N ALA A 151 11.22 17.08 -3.59
CA ALA A 151 11.94 15.86 -3.98
C ALA A 151 11.91 14.76 -2.91
N ARG A 152 11.48 15.05 -1.68
CA ARG A 152 11.56 14.11 -0.54
C ARG A 152 10.33 13.25 -0.34
N SER A 153 9.17 13.64 -0.84
CA SER A 153 7.92 12.89 -0.65
C SER A 153 7.10 12.86 -1.92
N LEU A 154 6.53 11.72 -2.24
CA LEU A 154 5.51 11.55 -3.28
C LEU A 154 4.08 11.46 -2.71
N GLU A 155 3.92 11.56 -1.40
CA GLU A 155 2.60 11.69 -0.80
C GLU A 155 2.06 13.10 -1.05
N LEU A 156 0.97 13.17 -1.79
CA LEU A 156 0.37 14.43 -2.22
C LEU A 156 0.06 15.36 -1.04
N GLU A 157 -0.56 14.86 0.03
CA GLU A 157 -0.96 15.66 1.19
C GLU A 157 0.24 16.20 1.97
N VAL A 158 1.29 15.38 2.14
CA VAL A 158 2.54 15.77 2.80
C VAL A 158 3.24 16.84 1.97
N THR A 159 3.33 16.64 0.66
CA THR A 159 3.96 17.58 -0.29
C THR A 159 3.27 18.94 -0.25
N LEU A 160 1.93 19.00 -0.33
CA LEU A 160 1.17 20.23 -0.32
C LEU A 160 1.30 20.99 1.00
N ARG A 161 1.27 20.28 2.13
CA ARG A 161 1.49 20.87 3.46
C ARG A 161 2.89 21.48 3.57
N GLN A 162 3.92 20.79 3.16
CA GLN A 162 5.31 21.27 3.17
C GLN A 162 5.51 22.51 2.30
N VAL A 163 4.84 22.59 1.16
CA VAL A 163 4.82 23.80 0.31
C VAL A 163 4.21 24.96 1.07
N ALA A 164 3.01 24.79 1.64
CA ALA A 164 2.35 25.82 2.40
C ALA A 164 3.20 26.30 3.61
N GLU A 165 3.78 25.39 4.38
CA GLU A 165 4.68 25.68 5.52
C GLU A 165 5.97 26.41 5.10
N THR A 166 6.43 26.20 3.86
CA THR A 166 7.60 26.88 3.33
C THR A 166 7.28 28.31 2.90
N LEU A 167 6.09 28.54 2.35
CA LEU A 167 5.65 29.86 1.88
C LEU A 167 5.14 30.75 3.03
N VAL A 168 4.51 30.16 4.03
CA VAL A 168 4.03 30.85 5.22
C VAL A 168 5.01 30.56 6.38
N PRO A 169 5.49 31.55 7.13
CA PRO A 169 5.22 32.99 7.05
C PRO A 169 6.24 33.79 6.20
N GLN A 170 7.08 33.18 5.40
CA GLN A 170 8.20 33.87 4.76
C GLN A 170 7.75 34.79 3.60
N PHE A 171 6.79 34.33 2.80
CA PHE A 171 6.32 35.02 1.60
C PHE A 171 4.87 35.47 1.70
N ALA A 172 4.05 34.77 2.47
CA ALA A 172 2.63 35.02 2.65
C ALA A 172 2.21 34.94 4.12
N ASP A 173 1.05 35.50 4.45
CA ASP A 173 0.36 35.29 5.73
C ASP A 173 -0.67 34.16 5.62
N HIS A 174 -1.18 33.91 4.42
CA HIS A 174 -2.16 32.85 4.13
C HIS A 174 -1.75 32.13 2.84
N CYS A 175 -1.90 30.81 2.84
CA CYS A 175 -1.69 29.94 1.69
C CYS A 175 -2.87 28.98 1.55
N LEU A 176 -3.46 28.91 0.36
CA LEU A 176 -4.51 27.96 0.00
C LEU A 176 -4.09 27.22 -1.26
N ILE A 177 -4.29 25.91 -1.29
CA ILE A 177 -4.03 25.09 -2.47
C ILE A 177 -5.28 24.28 -2.77
N ASP A 178 -5.84 24.49 -3.93
CA ASP A 178 -7.04 23.84 -4.41
C ASP A 178 -6.71 23.04 -5.67
N LEU A 179 -7.07 21.75 -5.70
CA LEU A 179 -6.81 20.85 -6.82
C LEU A 179 -8.09 20.26 -7.40
N PHE A 180 -8.08 19.99 -8.69
CA PHE A 180 -9.16 19.28 -9.34
C PHE A 180 -9.20 17.80 -8.94
N GLN A 181 -10.39 17.30 -8.60
CA GLN A 181 -10.74 15.90 -8.48
C GLN A 181 -11.88 15.60 -9.45
N GLY A 182 -11.57 15.08 -10.62
CA GLY A 182 -12.49 15.09 -11.75
C GLY A 182 -12.87 16.53 -12.11
N ASP A 183 -14.17 16.82 -12.21
CA ASP A 183 -14.66 18.19 -12.55
C ASP A 183 -14.81 19.10 -11.33
N LYS A 184 -14.46 18.66 -10.12
CA LYS A 184 -14.64 19.41 -8.89
C LYS A 184 -13.32 19.93 -8.37
N LEU A 185 -13.28 21.22 -8.04
CA LEU A 185 -12.14 21.82 -7.34
C LEU A 185 -12.30 21.57 -5.84
N VAL A 186 -11.28 21.01 -5.19
CA VAL A 186 -11.29 20.63 -3.77
C VAL A 186 -10.09 21.27 -3.07
N ARG A 187 -10.31 21.83 -1.88
CA ARG A 187 -9.23 22.36 -1.06
C ARG A 187 -8.37 21.22 -0.50
N LYS A 188 -7.09 21.24 -0.83
CA LYS A 188 -6.13 20.21 -0.41
C LYS A 188 -5.17 20.67 0.67
N ALA A 189 -4.86 21.96 0.73
CA ALA A 189 -4.05 22.51 1.81
C ALA A 189 -4.48 23.92 2.15
N GLN A 190 -4.35 24.27 3.43
CA GLN A 190 -4.65 25.57 3.98
C GLN A 190 -3.72 25.84 5.15
N LEU A 191 -3.04 27.02 5.14
CA LEU A 191 -2.17 27.44 6.22
C LEU A 191 -2.24 28.93 6.46
N HIS A 192 -2.21 29.34 7.72
CA HIS A 192 -2.27 30.73 8.15
C HIS A 192 -1.14 31.01 9.16
N SER A 193 -0.46 32.14 9.03
CA SER A 193 0.74 32.48 9.81
C SER A 193 0.54 32.55 11.33
N ARG A 194 -0.70 32.72 11.79
CA ARG A 194 -1.09 32.83 13.20
C ARG A 194 -1.92 31.64 13.72
N GLY A 195 -2.00 30.53 12.95
CA GLY A 195 -2.85 29.40 13.31
C GLY A 195 -4.34 29.74 13.35
N TRP A 196 -4.73 30.87 12.69
CA TRP A 196 -6.13 31.26 12.62
C TRP A 196 -6.91 30.21 11.81
N LEU A 197 -8.03 29.79 12.36
CA LEU A 197 -8.97 28.89 11.68
C LEU A 197 -10.26 29.67 11.44
N PRO A 198 -10.78 29.68 10.20
CA PRO A 198 -12.06 30.31 9.90
C PRO A 198 -13.20 29.62 10.67
N GLU A 199 -14.26 30.37 10.93
CA GLU A 199 -15.48 29.78 11.49
C GLU A 199 -16.05 28.72 10.54
N PRO A 200 -16.56 27.59 11.04
CA PRO A 200 -17.15 26.54 10.22
C PRO A 200 -18.23 27.11 9.29
N GLY A 201 -18.11 26.85 7.97
CA GLY A 201 -19.05 27.33 6.96
C GLY A 201 -18.79 28.72 6.39
N SER A 202 -17.88 29.54 6.97
CA SER A 202 -17.48 30.83 6.41
C SER A 202 -16.50 30.71 5.26
N TRP A 203 -15.69 29.65 5.27
CA TRP A 203 -14.66 29.35 4.29
C TRP A 203 -14.62 27.84 4.03
N ALA A 204 -14.25 27.40 2.83
CA ALA A 204 -14.07 25.98 2.56
C ALA A 204 -12.87 25.42 3.35
N MET A 205 -13.09 24.32 4.05
CA MET A 205 -12.05 23.63 4.80
C MET A 205 -11.31 22.63 3.91
N VAL A 206 -10.18 22.08 4.39
CA VAL A 206 -9.46 21.02 3.70
C VAL A 206 -10.40 19.81 3.50
N GLY A 207 -10.47 19.31 2.27
CA GLY A 207 -11.39 18.25 1.86
C GLY A 207 -12.72 18.72 1.28
N GLU A 208 -13.09 20.00 1.44
CA GLU A 208 -14.34 20.53 0.92
C GLU A 208 -14.22 21.04 -0.52
N GLN A 209 -15.33 20.98 -1.24
CA GLN A 209 -15.43 21.51 -2.59
C GLN A 209 -15.39 23.05 -2.57
N VAL A 210 -14.58 23.63 -3.48
CA VAL A 210 -14.45 25.06 -3.70
C VAL A 210 -15.05 25.41 -5.07
N SER A 211 -15.71 26.54 -5.16
CA SER A 211 -16.18 27.10 -6.43
C SER A 211 -15.84 28.58 -6.48
N TYR A 212 -15.13 28.98 -7.50
CA TYR A 212 -14.79 30.38 -7.74
C TYR A 212 -15.69 30.96 -8.84
N PRO A 213 -16.47 32.01 -8.56
CA PRO A 213 -17.32 32.63 -9.57
C PRO A 213 -16.50 33.26 -10.69
N GLU A 214 -17.16 33.49 -11.82
CA GLU A 214 -16.54 34.18 -12.95
C GLU A 214 -16.02 35.56 -12.52
N GLY A 215 -14.79 35.87 -12.92
CA GLY A 215 -14.12 37.11 -12.54
C GLY A 215 -13.34 37.06 -11.23
N HIS A 216 -13.47 35.98 -10.41
CA HIS A 216 -12.63 35.82 -9.24
C HIS A 216 -11.16 35.60 -9.64
N PHE A 217 -10.20 36.14 -8.89
CA PHE A 217 -8.76 36.06 -9.23
C PHE A 217 -8.25 34.64 -9.41
N CYS A 218 -8.68 33.68 -8.59
CA CYS A 218 -8.33 32.25 -8.76
C CYS A 218 -8.90 31.68 -10.06
N GLN A 219 -10.16 32.01 -10.40
CA GLN A 219 -10.78 31.59 -11.64
C GLN A 219 -10.08 32.23 -12.86
N GLN A 220 -9.71 33.50 -12.77
CA GLN A 220 -8.93 34.18 -13.82
C GLN A 220 -7.55 33.52 -14.00
N ALA A 221 -6.85 33.19 -12.92
CA ALA A 221 -5.55 32.54 -12.99
C ALA A 221 -5.66 31.19 -13.73
N MET A 222 -6.62 30.37 -13.36
CA MET A 222 -6.83 29.05 -13.98
C MET A 222 -7.23 29.18 -15.47
N SER A 223 -8.16 30.08 -15.80
CA SER A 223 -8.65 30.25 -17.18
C SER A 223 -7.61 30.83 -18.12
N ARG A 224 -6.81 31.79 -17.64
CA ARG A 224 -5.72 32.40 -18.42
C ARG A 224 -4.45 31.56 -18.44
N ARG A 225 -4.34 30.57 -17.54
CA ARG A 225 -3.12 29.76 -17.31
C ARG A 225 -1.93 30.66 -16.96
N ASP A 226 -2.18 31.75 -16.23
CA ASP A 226 -1.18 32.76 -15.89
C ASP A 226 -1.41 33.27 -14.46
N THR A 227 -0.36 33.78 -13.83
CA THR A 227 -0.42 34.32 -12.48
C THR A 227 -1.19 35.64 -12.45
N VAL A 228 -2.12 35.75 -11.53
CA VAL A 228 -2.90 36.99 -11.29
C VAL A 228 -2.43 37.60 -9.98
N VAL A 229 -1.96 38.85 -10.06
CA VAL A 229 -1.55 39.66 -8.91
C VAL A 229 -2.61 40.73 -8.64
N VAL A 230 -3.10 40.75 -7.41
CA VAL A 230 -4.00 41.77 -6.90
C VAL A 230 -3.25 42.56 -5.83
N ALA A 231 -2.74 43.74 -6.19
CA ALA A 231 -1.91 44.55 -5.30
C ALA A 231 -2.72 45.05 -4.11
N ASP A 232 -3.94 45.56 -4.34
CA ASP A 232 -4.87 45.95 -3.29
C ASP A 232 -6.28 45.44 -3.62
N LEU A 233 -6.84 44.65 -2.70
CA LEU A 233 -8.19 44.11 -2.82
C LEU A 233 -9.27 45.19 -2.70
N ALA A 234 -8.94 46.32 -2.04
CA ALA A 234 -9.88 47.43 -1.84
C ALA A 234 -10.08 48.29 -3.10
N GLU A 235 -9.19 48.21 -4.11
CA GLU A 235 -9.29 48.99 -5.35
C GLU A 235 -10.44 48.55 -6.28
N LYS A 236 -10.95 47.32 -6.08
CA LYS A 236 -11.97 46.72 -6.94
C LYS A 236 -12.84 45.73 -6.17
N GLU A 237 -14.15 45.74 -6.43
CA GLU A 237 -15.04 44.69 -5.97
C GLU A 237 -14.71 43.36 -6.68
N TRP A 238 -14.41 42.36 -5.90
CA TRP A 238 -14.14 41.01 -6.39
C TRP A 238 -15.31 40.08 -6.09
N PRO A 239 -15.78 39.29 -7.07
CA PRO A 239 -16.84 38.34 -6.82
C PRO A 239 -16.34 37.24 -5.83
N ALA A 240 -17.08 37.06 -4.75
CA ALA A 240 -16.76 36.07 -3.72
C ALA A 240 -17.57 34.78 -3.90
N PRO A 241 -17.03 33.63 -3.50
CA PRO A 241 -17.75 32.35 -3.53
C PRO A 241 -19.01 32.33 -2.66
N ARG A 242 -18.98 33.07 -1.53
CA ARG A 242 -20.09 33.24 -0.58
C ARG A 242 -19.96 34.58 0.09
N GLN A 243 -21.09 35.15 0.56
CA GLN A 243 -21.08 36.43 1.33
C GLN A 243 -20.23 36.29 2.61
N SER A 244 -20.34 35.15 3.30
CA SER A 244 -19.52 34.81 4.48
C SER A 244 -18.02 34.81 4.21
N SER A 245 -17.60 34.59 2.97
CA SER A 245 -16.18 34.66 2.59
C SER A 245 -15.67 36.09 2.54
N LEU A 246 -16.51 37.07 2.16
CA LEU A 246 -16.17 38.50 2.23
C LEU A 246 -15.99 38.96 3.67
N ASP A 247 -16.94 38.63 4.54
CA ASP A 247 -16.87 38.96 5.97
C ASP A 247 -15.60 38.37 6.59
N THR A 248 -15.23 37.18 6.16
CA THR A 248 -13.99 36.49 6.61
C THR A 248 -12.74 37.22 6.09
N CYS A 249 -12.72 37.63 4.82
CA CYS A 249 -11.60 38.41 4.25
C CYS A 249 -11.40 39.73 4.99
N ASP A 250 -12.49 40.41 5.35
CA ASP A 250 -12.46 41.64 6.12
C ASP A 250 -11.96 41.40 7.57
N ASN A 251 -12.43 40.34 8.21
CA ASN A 251 -12.03 39.98 9.57
C ASN A 251 -10.54 39.64 9.70
N ILE A 252 -9.95 38.98 8.70
CA ILE A 252 -8.51 38.68 8.65
C ILE A 252 -7.70 39.78 7.97
N GLY A 253 -8.37 40.85 7.53
CA GLY A 253 -7.73 42.02 6.94
C GLY A 253 -6.96 41.73 5.66
N LEU A 254 -7.47 40.89 4.76
CA LEU A 254 -6.80 40.61 3.49
C LEU A 254 -6.64 41.88 2.65
N ARG A 255 -5.43 42.16 2.21
CA ARG A 255 -5.08 43.33 1.43
C ARG A 255 -4.58 43.02 0.03
N SER A 256 -3.66 42.10 -0.09
CA SER A 256 -3.02 41.77 -1.36
C SER A 256 -3.01 40.29 -1.59
N VAL A 257 -3.25 39.83 -2.81
CA VAL A 257 -3.36 38.39 -3.15
C VAL A 257 -2.61 38.12 -4.45
N ILE A 258 -1.99 36.93 -4.50
CA ILE A 258 -1.50 36.33 -5.74
C ILE A 258 -2.18 34.98 -5.91
N ALA A 259 -2.69 34.70 -7.11
CA ALA A 259 -3.19 33.40 -7.51
C ALA A 259 -2.40 32.90 -8.72
N THR A 260 -1.83 31.69 -8.57
CA THR A 260 -1.03 31.06 -9.62
C THR A 260 -1.65 29.72 -9.99
N PRO A 261 -1.92 29.45 -11.27
CA PRO A 261 -2.41 28.16 -11.71
C PRO A 261 -1.30 27.11 -11.58
N LEU A 262 -1.67 25.92 -11.17
CA LEU A 262 -0.78 24.77 -11.13
C LEU A 262 -0.94 24.01 -12.46
N VAL A 263 0.00 24.24 -13.38
CA VAL A 263 -0.07 23.67 -14.74
C VAL A 263 1.04 22.66 -14.94
N ALA A 264 0.67 21.42 -15.26
CA ALA A 264 1.60 20.37 -15.66
C ALA A 264 1.12 19.70 -16.95
N ARG A 265 2.04 19.35 -17.84
CA ARG A 265 1.75 18.71 -19.14
C ARG A 265 0.67 19.43 -19.99
N GLY A 266 0.52 20.74 -19.80
CA GLY A 266 -0.49 21.53 -20.49
C GLY A 266 -1.89 21.51 -19.87
N GLU A 267 -2.10 20.75 -18.77
CA GLU A 267 -3.36 20.71 -18.03
C GLU A 267 -3.28 21.54 -16.74
N VAL A 268 -4.41 22.15 -16.36
CA VAL A 268 -4.53 22.89 -15.11
C VAL A 268 -4.95 21.91 -14.01
N LEU A 269 -4.04 21.60 -13.11
CA LEU A 269 -4.28 20.71 -11.96
C LEU A 269 -5.04 21.40 -10.83
N GLY A 270 -4.95 22.74 -10.76
CA GLY A 270 -5.56 23.52 -9.71
C GLY A 270 -4.98 24.92 -9.60
N VAL A 271 -5.07 25.51 -8.42
CA VAL A 271 -4.57 26.86 -8.13
C VAL A 271 -3.96 26.95 -6.74
N ILE A 272 -2.83 27.65 -6.63
CA ILE A 272 -2.27 28.11 -5.37
C ILE A 272 -2.54 29.59 -5.20
N SER A 273 -3.08 30.00 -4.07
CA SER A 273 -3.32 31.40 -3.75
C SER A 273 -2.63 31.77 -2.43
N LEU A 274 -1.94 32.90 -2.47
CA LEU A 274 -1.23 33.49 -1.34
C LEU A 274 -1.82 34.85 -1.03
N ALA A 275 -1.93 35.19 0.25
CA ALA A 275 -2.44 36.48 0.64
C ALA A 275 -1.62 37.10 1.77
N LEU A 276 -1.59 38.46 1.77
CA LEU A 276 -1.06 39.32 2.83
C LEU A 276 -2.21 39.93 3.61
N SER A 277 -2.09 39.92 4.95
CA SER A 277 -3.06 40.53 5.86
C SER A 277 -2.56 41.89 6.38
N GLY A 278 -3.42 42.90 6.37
CA GLY A 278 -3.16 44.20 6.99
C GLY A 278 -3.00 44.15 8.51
N LEU A 279 -3.39 43.01 9.15
CA LEU A 279 -3.29 42.79 10.59
C LEU A 279 -1.95 42.21 11.03
N THR A 280 -1.08 41.87 10.10
CA THR A 280 0.28 41.34 10.37
C THR A 280 1.31 42.48 10.31
N GLU A 281 2.53 42.17 10.78
CA GLU A 281 3.67 43.08 10.64
C GLU A 281 4.01 43.43 9.20
N ARG A 282 3.46 42.69 8.23
CA ARG A 282 3.58 42.90 6.79
C ARG A 282 2.45 43.77 6.21
N GLY A 283 1.56 44.29 7.05
CA GLY A 283 0.32 44.97 6.65
C GLY A 283 0.48 46.16 5.70
N HIS A 284 1.71 46.61 5.45
CA HIS A 284 2.02 47.67 4.49
C HIS A 284 2.62 47.15 3.18
N ARG A 285 2.82 45.82 3.07
CA ARG A 285 3.38 45.19 1.87
C ARG A 285 2.25 44.80 0.91
N HIS A 286 2.43 45.13 -0.34
CA HIS A 286 1.59 44.68 -1.46
C HIS A 286 2.43 43.76 -2.36
N TYR A 287 1.80 42.81 -2.98
CA TYR A 287 2.46 42.02 -4.00
C TYR A 287 2.68 42.82 -5.27
N SER A 288 3.85 42.66 -5.88
CA SER A 288 4.26 43.27 -7.14
C SER A 288 4.19 42.25 -8.30
N ALA A 289 4.37 42.71 -9.52
CA ALA A 289 4.51 41.84 -10.68
C ALA A 289 5.68 40.86 -10.52
N ASP A 290 6.83 41.33 -9.97
CA ASP A 290 8.00 40.45 -9.68
C ASP A 290 7.69 39.36 -8.66
N ASP A 291 6.77 39.62 -7.71
CA ASP A 291 6.29 38.58 -6.78
C ASP A 291 5.39 37.58 -7.52
N GLY A 292 4.64 38.03 -8.52
CA GLY A 292 3.84 37.18 -9.41
C GLY A 292 4.70 36.24 -10.23
N ASP A 293 5.76 36.75 -10.86
CA ASP A 293 6.72 35.94 -11.62
C ASP A 293 7.39 34.91 -10.73
N PHE A 294 7.76 35.29 -9.50
CA PHE A 294 8.36 34.40 -8.52
C PHE A 294 7.41 33.26 -8.10
N LEU A 295 6.14 33.58 -7.80
CA LEU A 295 5.16 32.56 -7.47
C LEU A 295 4.81 31.69 -8.68
N GLY A 296 4.81 32.24 -9.89
CA GLY A 296 4.66 31.49 -11.14
C GLY A 296 5.73 30.41 -11.30
N ALA A 297 6.99 30.76 -11.00
CA ALA A 297 8.11 29.81 -11.01
C ALA A 297 7.96 28.72 -9.94
N ILE A 298 7.47 29.06 -8.74
CA ILE A 298 7.14 28.11 -7.69
C ILE A 298 5.98 27.22 -8.14
N GLY A 299 4.89 27.81 -8.64
CA GLY A 299 3.70 27.12 -9.08
C GLY A 299 4.00 26.06 -10.14
N SER A 300 4.88 26.36 -11.09
CA SER A 300 5.32 25.40 -12.10
C SER A 300 6.05 24.20 -11.49
N ARG A 301 6.93 24.40 -10.50
CA ARG A 301 7.63 23.31 -9.82
C ARG A 301 6.69 22.48 -8.95
N VAL A 302 5.81 23.14 -8.22
CA VAL A 302 4.79 22.51 -7.39
C VAL A 302 3.85 21.69 -8.27
N ALA A 303 3.42 22.22 -9.42
CA ALA A 303 2.57 21.51 -10.36
C ALA A 303 3.19 20.20 -10.87
N VAL A 304 4.49 20.21 -11.22
CA VAL A 304 5.20 18.99 -11.64
C VAL A 304 5.28 17.99 -10.50
N ALA A 305 5.55 18.43 -9.27
CA ALA A 305 5.60 17.52 -8.11
C ALA A 305 4.22 16.91 -7.80
N ILE A 306 3.16 17.70 -7.90
CA ILE A 306 1.76 17.24 -7.74
C ILE A 306 1.42 16.23 -8.83
N ASP A 307 1.73 16.53 -10.09
CA ASP A 307 1.47 15.64 -11.22
C ASP A 307 2.17 14.28 -11.04
N ASN A 308 3.45 14.30 -10.62
CA ASN A 308 4.19 13.09 -10.30
C ASN A 308 3.55 12.30 -9.14
N ALA A 309 3.14 12.99 -8.07
CA ALA A 309 2.48 12.34 -6.93
C ALA A 309 1.11 11.75 -7.31
N MET A 310 0.34 12.44 -8.14
CA MET A 310 -0.97 11.95 -8.62
C MET A 310 -0.81 10.73 -9.54
N LEU A 311 0.16 10.76 -10.46
CA LEU A 311 0.45 9.62 -11.33
C LEU A 311 0.91 8.40 -10.53
N PHE A 312 1.78 8.63 -9.55
CA PHE A 312 2.24 7.56 -8.65
C PHE A 312 1.07 6.93 -7.88
N GLU A 313 0.16 7.74 -7.33
CA GLU A 313 -1.00 7.23 -6.59
C GLU A 313 -1.99 6.50 -7.51
N GLU A 314 -2.16 6.96 -8.76
CA GLU A 314 -2.98 6.27 -9.76
C GLU A 314 -2.36 4.93 -10.17
N GLU A 315 -1.05 4.89 -10.42
CA GLU A 315 -0.31 3.66 -10.70
C GLU A 315 -0.42 2.68 -9.53
N ARG A 316 -0.19 3.17 -8.29
CA ARG A 316 -0.33 2.38 -7.07
C ARG A 316 -1.73 1.81 -6.91
N ARG A 317 -2.76 2.63 -7.08
CA ARG A 317 -4.15 2.19 -6.98
C ARG A 317 -4.50 1.15 -8.03
N THR A 318 -4.03 1.34 -9.26
CA THR A 318 -4.23 0.39 -10.36
C THR A 318 -3.54 -0.94 -10.05
N ALA A 319 -2.30 -0.89 -9.56
CA ALA A 319 -1.53 -2.06 -9.20
C ALA A 319 -2.16 -2.84 -8.03
N LEU A 320 -2.63 -2.14 -6.99
CA LEU A 320 -3.36 -2.77 -5.87
C LEU A 320 -4.70 -3.36 -6.31
N ALA A 321 -5.45 -2.68 -7.18
CA ALA A 321 -6.71 -3.21 -7.73
C ALA A 321 -6.45 -4.47 -8.56
N PHE A 322 -5.38 -4.49 -9.36
CA PHE A 322 -4.96 -5.67 -10.12
C PHE A 322 -4.61 -6.83 -9.17
N GLN A 323 -3.76 -6.61 -8.18
CA GLN A 323 -3.37 -7.61 -7.18
C GLN A 323 -4.60 -8.16 -6.45
N THR A 324 -5.47 -7.29 -5.94
CA THR A 324 -6.71 -7.71 -5.27
C THR A 324 -7.59 -8.57 -6.18
N SER A 325 -7.66 -8.25 -7.47
CA SER A 325 -8.44 -9.04 -8.44
C SER A 325 -7.87 -10.44 -8.67
N LEU A 326 -6.59 -10.64 -8.42
CA LEU A 326 -5.91 -11.95 -8.53
C LEU A 326 -6.08 -12.81 -7.28
N LEU A 327 -6.46 -12.26 -6.13
CA LEU A 327 -6.69 -13.00 -4.89
C LEU A 327 -8.13 -13.52 -4.79
N PRO A 328 -8.41 -14.59 -4.03
CA PRO A 328 -9.77 -15.05 -3.78
C PRO A 328 -10.57 -13.96 -3.04
N HIS A 329 -11.78 -13.64 -3.52
CA HIS A 329 -12.64 -12.64 -2.87
C HIS A 329 -13.48 -13.24 -1.75
N ASP A 330 -13.99 -14.47 -1.97
CA ASP A 330 -14.77 -15.20 -0.99
C ASP A 330 -14.23 -16.62 -0.83
N PRO A 331 -14.01 -17.10 0.41
CA PRO A 331 -13.64 -18.49 0.62
C PRO A 331 -14.77 -19.39 0.13
N PRO A 332 -14.47 -20.44 -0.65
CA PRO A 332 -15.48 -21.41 -1.01
C PRO A 332 -16.03 -22.06 0.25
N ALA A 333 -17.35 -22.30 0.30
CA ALA A 333 -17.94 -23.14 1.33
C ALA A 333 -17.37 -24.56 1.20
N VAL A 334 -16.76 -25.07 2.25
CA VAL A 334 -16.07 -26.36 2.27
C VAL A 334 -16.56 -27.16 3.45
N ASP A 335 -16.99 -28.39 3.19
CA ASP A 335 -17.45 -29.25 4.26
C ASP A 335 -16.33 -29.60 5.24
N GLY A 336 -16.61 -29.51 6.52
CA GLY A 336 -15.67 -29.84 7.57
C GLY A 336 -14.54 -28.83 7.83
N LEU A 337 -14.55 -27.67 7.17
CA LEU A 337 -13.64 -26.57 7.42
C LEU A 337 -14.36 -25.22 7.54
N THR A 338 -13.93 -24.40 8.49
CA THR A 338 -14.22 -22.97 8.53
C THR A 338 -12.94 -22.21 8.15
N VAL A 339 -13.05 -21.22 7.28
CA VAL A 339 -11.90 -20.50 6.71
C VAL A 339 -12.07 -19.00 6.89
N ALA A 340 -11.03 -18.33 7.35
CA ALA A 340 -10.90 -16.89 7.29
C ALA A 340 -9.55 -16.53 6.67
N TYR A 341 -9.48 -15.36 6.02
CA TYR A 341 -8.23 -14.87 5.48
C TYR A 341 -8.14 -13.35 5.62
N LYS A 342 -6.92 -12.86 5.68
CA LYS A 342 -6.59 -11.44 5.60
C LYS A 342 -5.42 -11.24 4.65
N TYR A 343 -5.48 -10.13 3.92
CA TYR A 343 -4.40 -9.63 3.11
C TYR A 343 -4.18 -8.16 3.41
N VAL A 344 -2.96 -7.80 3.76
CA VAL A 344 -2.56 -6.43 4.08
C VAL A 344 -1.39 -6.04 3.19
N PRO A 345 -1.59 -5.12 2.25
CA PRO A 345 -0.51 -4.67 1.38
C PRO A 345 0.52 -3.86 2.16
N ALA A 346 1.78 -3.96 1.76
CA ALA A 346 2.89 -3.19 2.30
C ALA A 346 2.66 -1.68 2.16
N LYS A 347 3.22 -0.91 3.10
CA LYS A 347 3.27 0.55 2.98
C LYS A 347 4.39 0.96 2.02
N PRO A 348 4.23 2.07 1.26
CA PRO A 348 5.29 2.60 0.41
C PRO A 348 6.54 2.92 1.24
N LEU A 349 7.69 2.36 0.89
CA LEU A 349 8.98 2.71 1.49
C LEU A 349 9.55 3.95 0.79
N GLU A 350 9.87 4.98 1.56
CA GLU A 350 10.65 6.12 1.10
C GLU A 350 12.12 5.70 0.97
N THR A 351 12.53 5.21 -0.19
CA THR A 351 13.94 4.93 -0.46
C THR A 351 14.66 6.19 -0.91
N HIS A 352 15.64 6.64 -0.14
CA HIS A 352 16.51 7.76 -0.48
C HIS A 352 17.28 7.45 -1.78
N GLY A 353 16.85 8.03 -2.91
CA GLY A 353 17.65 8.15 -4.14
C GLY A 353 17.39 7.15 -5.27
N GLN A 354 16.54 6.16 -5.14
CA GLN A 354 16.02 5.36 -6.25
C GLN A 354 14.50 5.46 -6.18
N GLY A 355 13.85 5.84 -7.28
CA GLY A 355 12.42 6.15 -7.34
C GLY A 355 11.56 5.19 -6.50
N ILE A 356 10.49 5.72 -5.89
CA ILE A 356 9.53 4.95 -5.09
C ILE A 356 8.98 3.84 -5.97
N GLN A 357 9.26 2.60 -5.62
CA GLN A 357 8.69 1.45 -6.30
C GLN A 357 7.25 1.27 -5.81
N THR A 358 6.33 1.12 -6.75
CA THR A 358 4.96 0.69 -6.47
C THR A 358 5.01 -0.66 -5.78
N GLN A 359 4.61 -0.70 -4.51
CA GLN A 359 4.61 -1.92 -3.72
C GLN A 359 3.33 -2.71 -4.03
N VAL A 360 3.44 -3.62 -4.96
CA VAL A 360 2.51 -4.72 -5.19
C VAL A 360 3.30 -5.98 -4.88
N GLY A 361 2.86 -6.76 -3.91
CA GLY A 361 3.62 -7.91 -3.43
C GLY A 361 3.46 -9.18 -4.23
N GLY A 362 4.28 -10.15 -3.85
CA GLY A 362 4.29 -11.50 -4.38
C GLY A 362 3.44 -12.48 -3.59
N ASP A 363 2.92 -12.08 -2.45
CA ASP A 363 2.15 -12.92 -1.53
C ASP A 363 0.83 -13.41 -2.12
N TRP A 364 0.54 -14.68 -1.95
CA TRP A 364 -0.67 -15.29 -2.45
C TRP A 364 -1.14 -16.45 -1.60
N TYR A 365 -2.44 -16.73 -1.68
CA TYR A 365 -3.08 -17.89 -1.08
C TYR A 365 -4.24 -18.34 -1.93
N ASP A 366 -4.65 -19.59 -1.75
CA ASP A 366 -5.86 -20.11 -2.38
C ASP A 366 -6.48 -21.27 -1.59
N ILE A 367 -7.80 -21.40 -1.70
CA ILE A 367 -8.57 -22.51 -1.19
C ILE A 367 -9.26 -23.18 -2.38
N ILE A 368 -8.91 -24.42 -2.65
CA ILE A 368 -9.26 -25.10 -3.89
C ILE A 368 -10.14 -26.31 -3.55
N PRO A 369 -11.44 -26.28 -3.86
CA PRO A 369 -12.29 -27.47 -3.77
C PRO A 369 -11.78 -28.56 -4.73
N LEU A 370 -11.42 -29.71 -4.17
CA LEU A 370 -10.91 -30.86 -4.90
C LEU A 370 -12.00 -31.94 -5.05
N SER A 371 -11.61 -33.09 -5.61
CA SER A 371 -12.47 -34.26 -5.74
C SER A 371 -12.93 -34.80 -4.40
N ALA A 372 -14.13 -35.37 -4.38
CA ALA A 372 -14.71 -36.08 -3.24
C ALA A 372 -14.73 -35.24 -1.93
N GLY A 373 -14.93 -33.91 -2.04
CA GLY A 373 -15.06 -33.01 -0.90
C GLY A 373 -13.72 -32.68 -0.21
N ARG A 374 -12.59 -33.10 -0.77
CA ARG A 374 -11.28 -32.69 -0.26
C ARG A 374 -10.97 -31.22 -0.61
N VAL A 375 -10.06 -30.62 0.10
CA VAL A 375 -9.71 -29.21 -0.03
C VAL A 375 -8.21 -29.05 -0.18
N GLY A 376 -7.79 -28.38 -1.26
CA GLY A 376 -6.46 -27.88 -1.41
C GLY A 376 -6.32 -26.51 -0.72
N ILE A 377 -5.27 -26.33 0.06
CA ILE A 377 -4.90 -25.07 0.71
C ILE A 377 -3.51 -24.74 0.24
N VAL A 378 -3.29 -23.52 -0.18
CA VAL A 378 -1.97 -23.05 -0.59
C VAL A 378 -1.71 -21.66 -0.05
N ILE A 379 -0.47 -21.43 0.34
CA ILE A 379 0.09 -20.12 0.62
C ILE A 379 1.51 -20.08 0.06
N GLY A 380 1.94 -18.93 -0.40
CA GLY A 380 3.27 -18.74 -0.96
C GLY A 380 3.62 -17.28 -1.12
N ASP A 381 4.89 -17.01 -1.38
CA ASP A 381 5.42 -15.71 -1.68
C ASP A 381 6.39 -15.78 -2.86
N VAL A 382 6.28 -14.81 -3.77
CA VAL A 382 7.15 -14.63 -4.94
C VAL A 382 8.20 -13.58 -4.63
N GLU A 383 9.47 -13.95 -4.64
CA GLU A 383 10.58 -13.00 -4.40
C GLU A 383 10.50 -11.78 -5.30
N GLY A 384 10.56 -10.60 -4.68
CA GLY A 384 10.51 -9.31 -5.37
C GLY A 384 9.17 -8.61 -5.21
N ARG A 385 9.09 -7.39 -5.74
CA ARG A 385 7.94 -6.49 -5.56
C ARG A 385 7.54 -5.86 -6.88
N GLY A 386 6.31 -5.34 -6.97
CA GLY A 386 5.77 -4.63 -8.10
C GLY A 386 4.97 -5.50 -9.06
N ALA A 387 4.54 -4.92 -10.17
CA ALA A 387 3.64 -5.54 -11.14
C ALA A 387 4.15 -6.90 -11.67
N ARG A 388 5.47 -7.11 -11.68
CA ARG A 388 6.11 -8.35 -12.12
C ARG A 388 5.86 -9.49 -11.14
N ALA A 389 6.08 -9.27 -9.83
CA ALA A 389 5.81 -10.25 -8.79
C ALA A 389 4.33 -10.64 -8.78
N ALA A 390 3.42 -9.66 -8.87
CA ALA A 390 1.99 -9.90 -8.96
C ALA A 390 1.57 -10.70 -10.21
N ALA A 391 2.17 -10.41 -11.37
CA ALA A 391 1.90 -11.18 -12.60
C ALA A 391 2.38 -12.64 -12.47
N THR A 392 3.57 -12.85 -11.91
CA THR A 392 4.11 -14.19 -11.62
C THR A 392 3.20 -14.93 -10.62
N MET A 393 2.79 -14.27 -9.54
CA MET A 393 1.85 -14.79 -8.54
C MET A 393 0.55 -15.26 -9.19
N GLY A 394 -0.06 -14.41 -10.04
CA GLY A 394 -1.30 -14.76 -10.75
C GLY A 394 -1.14 -15.98 -11.67
N GLN A 395 -0.02 -16.09 -12.38
CA GLN A 395 0.30 -17.24 -13.23
C GLN A 395 0.51 -18.52 -12.41
N LEU A 396 1.24 -18.45 -11.30
CA LEU A 396 1.48 -19.57 -10.40
C LEU A 396 0.19 -20.08 -9.77
N ARG A 397 -0.67 -19.17 -9.30
CA ARG A 397 -1.98 -19.52 -8.76
C ARG A 397 -2.85 -20.23 -9.79
N ALA A 398 -2.90 -19.72 -11.03
CA ALA A 398 -3.67 -20.36 -12.11
C ALA A 398 -3.11 -21.74 -12.47
N ALA A 399 -1.78 -21.88 -12.57
CA ALA A 399 -1.12 -23.15 -12.85
C ALA A 399 -1.38 -24.16 -11.72
N LEU A 400 -1.26 -23.75 -10.46
CA LEU A 400 -1.52 -24.63 -9.31
C LEU A 400 -2.98 -25.08 -9.28
N ARG A 401 -3.95 -24.19 -9.52
CA ARG A 401 -5.36 -24.59 -9.62
C ARG A 401 -5.58 -25.63 -10.71
N ALA A 402 -4.94 -25.47 -11.87
CA ALA A 402 -5.05 -26.43 -12.95
C ALA A 402 -4.42 -27.80 -12.57
N PHE A 403 -3.23 -27.78 -11.96
CA PHE A 403 -2.56 -29.03 -11.55
C PHE A 403 -3.30 -29.73 -10.40
N ALA A 404 -3.90 -28.96 -9.48
CA ALA A 404 -4.67 -29.50 -8.36
C ALA A 404 -5.90 -30.30 -8.81
N GLN A 405 -6.50 -29.96 -9.97
CA GLN A 405 -7.63 -30.72 -10.53
C GLN A 405 -7.23 -32.13 -10.96
N ASP A 406 -5.95 -32.41 -11.21
CA ASP A 406 -5.45 -33.76 -11.52
C ASP A 406 -5.41 -34.67 -10.28
N ASP A 407 -5.72 -34.16 -9.09
CA ASP A 407 -5.71 -34.89 -7.81
C ASP A 407 -4.39 -35.59 -7.50
N LYS A 408 -3.28 -35.02 -7.94
CA LYS A 408 -1.94 -35.53 -7.66
C LYS A 408 -1.53 -35.27 -6.21
N PRO A 409 -0.60 -36.08 -5.67
CA PRO A 409 -0.01 -35.83 -4.36
C PRO A 409 0.62 -34.42 -4.27
N PRO A 410 0.60 -33.76 -3.09
CA PRO A 410 1.17 -32.43 -2.88
C PRO A 410 2.60 -32.27 -3.39
N ALA A 411 3.46 -33.23 -3.15
CA ALA A 411 4.85 -33.23 -3.63
C ALA A 411 4.96 -33.20 -5.17
N GLU A 412 4.07 -33.91 -5.86
CA GLU A 412 4.03 -33.94 -7.33
C GLU A 412 3.51 -32.60 -7.90
N ILE A 413 2.54 -31.98 -7.21
CA ILE A 413 2.04 -30.64 -7.59
C ILE A 413 3.16 -29.60 -7.47
N LEU A 414 3.90 -29.59 -6.36
CA LEU A 414 5.04 -28.66 -6.19
C LEU A 414 6.14 -28.92 -7.22
N ARG A 415 6.42 -30.18 -7.58
CA ARG A 415 7.38 -30.49 -8.63
C ARG A 415 6.96 -29.93 -9.99
N ARG A 416 5.68 -30.06 -10.37
CA ARG A 416 5.12 -29.49 -11.60
C ARG A 416 5.14 -27.96 -11.57
N LEU A 417 4.88 -27.38 -10.41
CA LEU A 417 4.93 -25.92 -10.24
C LEU A 417 6.37 -25.41 -10.35
N ASP A 418 7.37 -26.13 -9.82
CA ASP A 418 8.78 -25.83 -10.00
C ASP A 418 9.21 -25.91 -11.49
N ASP A 419 8.77 -26.96 -12.19
CA ASP A 419 8.98 -27.07 -13.64
C ASP A 419 8.34 -25.90 -14.41
N TRP A 420 7.14 -25.47 -14.01
CA TRP A 420 6.43 -24.33 -14.56
C TRP A 420 7.16 -23.01 -14.28
N CYS A 421 7.60 -22.73 -13.05
CA CYS A 421 8.34 -21.53 -12.69
C CYS A 421 9.54 -21.29 -13.62
N ARG A 422 10.20 -22.37 -14.04
CA ARG A 422 11.37 -22.28 -14.93
C ARG A 422 11.03 -22.02 -16.40
N THR A 423 9.77 -22.18 -16.77
CA THR A 423 9.30 -21.80 -18.14
C THR A 423 8.86 -20.35 -18.21
N LEU A 424 8.69 -19.68 -17.05
CA LEU A 424 8.30 -18.27 -17.02
C LEU A 424 9.48 -17.42 -17.47
N GLU A 425 9.33 -16.83 -18.66
CA GLU A 425 10.32 -15.88 -19.17
C GLU A 425 10.29 -14.60 -18.33
N PRO A 426 11.45 -14.04 -18.00
CA PRO A 426 11.51 -12.75 -17.33
C PRO A 426 10.97 -11.66 -18.27
N ALA A 427 9.78 -11.14 -17.96
CA ALA A 427 9.16 -10.04 -18.71
C ALA A 427 9.91 -8.74 -18.46
N GLY A 428 10.62 -8.20 -19.48
CA GLY A 428 11.22 -6.88 -19.43
C GLY A 428 11.86 -6.51 -20.77
N PRO A 429 11.93 -5.21 -21.14
CA PRO A 429 12.63 -4.77 -22.32
C PRO A 429 14.11 -5.13 -22.19
N GLN A 430 14.63 -5.77 -23.21
CA GLN A 430 16.00 -6.23 -23.38
C GLN A 430 17.00 -5.14 -22.99
N ALA A 431 17.51 -5.20 -21.75
CA ALA A 431 18.85 -4.68 -21.51
C ALA A 431 19.83 -5.65 -22.20
N HIS A 432 20.68 -5.13 -23.04
CA HIS A 432 21.74 -5.88 -23.76
C HIS A 432 22.82 -6.39 -22.79
N ASP A 433 22.45 -6.97 -21.68
CA ASP A 433 23.40 -7.58 -20.75
C ASP A 433 23.31 -9.11 -20.85
N VAL A 434 24.45 -9.72 -21.00
CA VAL A 434 24.74 -11.08 -21.51
C VAL A 434 24.32 -12.21 -20.55
N ARG A 435 23.54 -11.94 -19.50
CA ARG A 435 22.98 -12.96 -18.59
C ARG A 435 21.47 -13.06 -18.78
N ALA A 436 21.01 -14.23 -19.18
CA ALA A 436 19.58 -14.55 -19.04
C ALA A 436 19.20 -14.32 -17.58
N PRO A 437 18.16 -13.52 -17.29
CA PRO A 437 17.72 -13.31 -15.93
C PRO A 437 17.28 -14.64 -15.31
N ASP A 438 17.56 -14.81 -14.02
CA ASP A 438 17.22 -16.02 -13.28
C ASP A 438 15.69 -16.18 -13.20
N PRO A 439 15.16 -17.42 -13.18
CA PRO A 439 13.74 -17.68 -12.99
C PRO A 439 13.25 -17.09 -11.66
N PRO A 440 11.94 -16.82 -11.52
CA PRO A 440 11.41 -16.30 -10.27
C PRO A 440 11.61 -17.32 -9.14
N THR A 441 12.06 -16.84 -7.99
CA THR A 441 12.19 -17.61 -6.76
C THR A 441 10.89 -17.53 -5.98
N VAL A 442 10.34 -18.65 -5.51
CA VAL A 442 9.05 -18.69 -4.85
C VAL A 442 9.07 -19.62 -3.65
N SER A 443 8.65 -19.13 -2.49
CA SER A 443 8.30 -20.00 -1.36
C SER A 443 6.85 -20.46 -1.47
N CYS A 444 6.56 -21.71 -1.18
CA CYS A 444 5.20 -22.23 -1.29
C CYS A 444 4.96 -23.45 -0.41
N THR A 445 3.81 -23.51 0.24
CA THR A 445 3.30 -24.74 0.88
C THR A 445 1.96 -25.10 0.26
N TYR A 446 1.82 -26.35 -0.19
CA TYR A 446 0.58 -26.90 -0.70
C TYR A 446 0.12 -28.07 0.15
N LEU A 447 -1.13 -28.01 0.59
CA LEU A 447 -1.74 -28.99 1.51
C LEU A 447 -3.06 -29.48 0.93
N VAL A 448 -3.40 -30.72 1.21
CA VAL A 448 -4.70 -31.34 0.90
C VAL A 448 -5.30 -31.88 2.18
N TYR A 449 -6.45 -31.34 2.57
CA TYR A 449 -7.20 -31.82 3.73
C TYR A 449 -8.39 -32.66 3.31
N ASP A 450 -8.53 -33.83 3.93
CA ASP A 450 -9.69 -34.70 3.83
C ASP A 450 -10.46 -34.68 5.16
N ALA A 451 -11.61 -34.01 5.15
CA ALA A 451 -12.39 -33.78 6.34
C ALA A 451 -13.01 -35.04 6.96
N TRP A 452 -13.23 -36.09 6.17
CA TRP A 452 -13.79 -37.37 6.66
C TRP A 452 -12.76 -38.24 7.36
N SER A 453 -11.55 -38.30 6.84
CA SER A 453 -10.42 -39.02 7.49
C SER A 453 -9.67 -38.12 8.45
N ARG A 454 -9.92 -36.79 8.43
CA ARG A 454 -9.17 -35.76 9.18
C ARG A 454 -7.68 -35.80 8.91
N THR A 455 -7.32 -36.16 7.70
CA THR A 455 -5.95 -36.32 7.26
C THR A 455 -5.53 -35.09 6.46
N LEU A 456 -4.41 -34.50 6.84
CA LEU A 456 -3.72 -33.44 6.13
C LEU A 456 -2.49 -34.05 5.45
N SER A 457 -2.49 -34.07 4.11
CA SER A 457 -1.30 -34.38 3.31
C SER A 457 -0.69 -33.09 2.80
N PHE A 458 0.62 -32.90 2.91
CA PHE A 458 1.25 -31.65 2.51
C PHE A 458 2.67 -31.83 1.99
N ALA A 459 3.14 -30.84 1.25
CA ALA A 459 4.54 -30.69 0.86
C ALA A 459 4.91 -29.19 0.93
N ASN A 460 6.18 -28.94 1.25
CA ASN A 460 6.71 -27.59 1.46
C ASN A 460 7.86 -27.32 0.50
N ALA A 461 7.87 -26.14 -0.09
CA ALA A 461 8.91 -25.58 -0.94
C ALA A 461 9.51 -24.32 -0.30
N GLY A 462 10.18 -24.47 0.85
CA GLY A 462 10.90 -23.40 1.51
C GLY A 462 10.05 -22.38 2.28
N HIS A 463 8.74 -22.54 2.32
CA HIS A 463 7.82 -21.63 3.02
C HIS A 463 7.78 -21.90 4.53
N ASP A 464 7.40 -20.90 5.33
CA ASP A 464 7.30 -21.06 6.78
C ASP A 464 6.18 -22.02 7.19
N ALA A 465 6.44 -22.76 8.27
CA ALA A 465 5.47 -23.70 8.78
C ALA A 465 4.29 -22.96 9.44
N PRO A 466 3.03 -23.40 9.21
CA PRO A 466 1.88 -22.78 9.85
C PRO A 466 1.88 -23.05 11.36
N LEU A 467 1.17 -22.20 12.12
CA LEU A 467 0.86 -22.54 13.50
C LEU A 467 -0.25 -23.58 13.54
N LEU A 468 -0.08 -24.57 14.40
CA LEU A 468 -1.10 -25.55 14.75
C LEU A 468 -1.69 -25.21 16.12
N ILE A 469 -3.00 -25.08 16.17
CA ILE A 469 -3.80 -24.88 17.38
C ILE A 469 -4.54 -26.18 17.64
N THR A 470 -4.31 -26.77 18.79
CA THR A 470 -5.06 -27.93 19.32
C THR A 470 -5.67 -27.57 20.67
N ASP A 471 -6.46 -28.47 21.26
CA ASP A 471 -7.03 -28.28 22.59
C ASP A 471 -5.97 -28.06 23.69
N HIS A 472 -4.73 -28.44 23.44
CA HIS A 472 -3.66 -28.47 24.44
C HIS A 472 -2.51 -27.52 24.14
N GLU A 473 -2.32 -27.10 22.89
CA GLU A 473 -1.10 -26.44 22.49
C GLU A 473 -1.31 -25.50 21.29
N VAL A 474 -0.56 -24.40 21.30
CA VAL A 474 -0.40 -23.49 20.15
C VAL A 474 1.09 -23.38 19.86
N GLY A 475 1.51 -23.81 18.70
CA GLY A 475 2.90 -23.78 18.30
C GLY A 475 3.06 -23.99 16.79
N GLN A 476 4.27 -23.81 16.30
CA GLN A 476 4.58 -24.04 14.90
C GLN A 476 4.45 -25.53 14.57
N MET A 477 3.78 -25.87 13.48
CA MET A 477 3.66 -27.24 13.02
C MET A 477 5.04 -27.77 12.59
N GLU A 478 5.46 -28.89 13.15
CA GLU A 478 6.70 -29.53 12.71
C GLU A 478 6.60 -29.98 11.26
N ILE A 479 7.59 -29.65 10.45
CA ILE A 479 7.80 -30.10 9.07
C ILE A 479 9.12 -30.86 9.04
N GLU A 480 9.08 -32.12 8.75
CA GLU A 480 10.29 -32.95 8.70
C GLU A 480 11.16 -32.64 7.47
N HIS A 481 10.52 -32.27 6.36
CA HIS A 481 11.19 -32.05 5.08
C HIS A 481 10.81 -30.68 4.49
N LYS A 482 11.54 -29.65 4.87
CA LYS A 482 11.47 -28.34 4.21
C LYS A 482 12.22 -28.44 2.87
N GLY A 483 11.49 -28.43 1.75
CA GLY A 483 12.06 -28.49 0.39
C GLY A 483 12.76 -27.18 0.00
N VAL A 484 13.40 -27.19 -1.16
CA VAL A 484 13.99 -25.98 -1.76
C VAL A 484 12.90 -25.09 -2.36
N LEU A 485 13.17 -23.80 -2.44
CA LEU A 485 12.29 -22.82 -3.11
C LEU A 485 12.04 -23.23 -4.57
N LEU A 486 10.85 -22.93 -5.09
CA LEU A 486 10.55 -23.13 -6.51
C LEU A 486 11.42 -22.19 -7.36
N GLY A 487 11.86 -22.66 -8.52
CA GLY A 487 12.69 -21.91 -9.44
C GLY A 487 14.21 -21.94 -9.14
N VAL A 488 14.62 -22.32 -7.94
CA VAL A 488 16.03 -22.30 -7.48
C VAL A 488 16.78 -23.56 -7.89
N ARG A 489 17.01 -23.79 -9.19
CA ARG A 489 17.99 -24.81 -9.61
C ARG A 489 19.27 -24.14 -10.08
N GLY A 490 20.32 -24.19 -9.26
CA GLY A 490 21.65 -23.80 -9.67
C GLY A 490 22.15 -24.65 -10.84
N LYS A 491 22.79 -24.04 -11.85
CA LYS A 491 23.64 -24.75 -12.83
C LYS A 491 24.68 -25.56 -12.03
N GLY A 492 24.51 -26.87 -11.97
CA GLY A 492 25.48 -27.75 -11.29
C GLY A 492 24.97 -28.55 -10.09
N MET A 493 23.70 -28.39 -9.68
CA MET A 493 23.10 -29.33 -8.72
C MET A 493 22.65 -30.59 -9.45
N PRO A 494 23.25 -31.78 -9.18
CA PRO A 494 22.76 -33.01 -9.74
C PRO A 494 21.46 -33.42 -9.01
N GLY A 495 20.41 -33.60 -9.79
CA GLY A 495 19.14 -34.14 -9.30
C GLY A 495 17.95 -33.22 -9.49
N VAL A 496 16.78 -33.82 -9.59
CA VAL A 496 15.47 -33.13 -9.55
C VAL A 496 15.21 -32.78 -8.09
N PRO A 497 14.75 -31.53 -7.75
CA PRO A 497 14.31 -31.25 -6.39
C PRO A 497 13.25 -32.28 -6.00
N THR A 498 13.49 -33.00 -4.95
CA THR A 498 12.52 -33.94 -4.40
C THR A 498 11.77 -33.28 -3.29
N TYR A 499 10.59 -32.76 -3.61
CA TYR A 499 9.62 -32.43 -2.58
C TYR A 499 9.10 -33.74 -1.99
N ARG A 500 8.93 -33.77 -0.68
CA ARG A 500 8.44 -34.95 0.02
C ARG A 500 7.05 -34.66 0.57
N GLU A 501 6.20 -35.67 0.46
CA GLU A 501 4.86 -35.58 1.05
C GLU A 501 4.93 -36.06 2.49
N GLU A 502 4.30 -35.29 3.38
CA GLU A 502 4.06 -35.66 4.77
C GLU A 502 2.55 -35.73 5.01
N THR A 503 2.15 -36.59 5.93
CA THR A 503 0.75 -36.79 6.28
C THR A 503 0.57 -36.71 7.79
N ARG A 504 -0.43 -35.91 8.23
CA ARG A 504 -0.76 -35.76 9.65
C ARG A 504 -2.27 -35.90 9.86
N TYR A 505 -2.60 -36.47 11.01
CA TYR A 505 -3.97 -36.45 11.51
C TYR A 505 -4.20 -35.18 12.29
N LEU A 506 -5.29 -34.46 11.98
CA LEU A 506 -5.72 -33.26 12.70
C LEU A 506 -6.87 -33.63 13.65
N PRO A 507 -6.71 -33.47 14.97
CA PRO A 507 -7.80 -33.66 15.92
C PRO A 507 -9.02 -32.77 15.60
N PRO A 508 -10.24 -33.15 16.01
CA PRO A 508 -11.42 -32.32 15.85
C PRO A 508 -11.26 -30.94 16.47
N GLY A 509 -11.67 -29.90 15.76
CA GLY A 509 -11.58 -28.52 16.25
C GLY A 509 -10.20 -27.89 16.13
N SER A 510 -9.19 -28.62 15.66
CA SER A 510 -7.86 -28.05 15.41
C SER A 510 -7.92 -26.91 14.40
N ALA A 511 -7.08 -25.90 14.59
CA ALA A 511 -6.92 -24.84 13.59
C ALA A 511 -5.47 -24.72 13.13
N LEU A 512 -5.30 -24.26 11.89
CA LEU A 512 -4.01 -23.93 11.30
C LEU A 512 -4.02 -22.43 10.94
N VAL A 513 -2.94 -21.74 11.29
CA VAL A 513 -2.70 -20.35 10.91
C VAL A 513 -1.51 -20.33 9.97
N PHE A 514 -1.78 -20.04 8.72
CA PHE A 514 -0.78 -19.83 7.68
C PHE A 514 -0.48 -18.34 7.58
N TYR A 515 0.77 -17.99 7.33
CA TYR A 515 1.21 -16.60 7.22
C TYR A 515 2.42 -16.50 6.29
N THR A 516 2.61 -15.33 5.71
CA THR A 516 3.82 -14.97 4.96
C THR A 516 4.77 -14.15 5.83
N ASP A 517 6.02 -14.01 5.40
CA ASP A 517 7.09 -13.36 6.17
C ASP A 517 6.83 -11.89 6.50
N GLY A 518 6.00 -11.16 5.72
CA GLY A 518 5.54 -9.82 6.07
C GLY A 518 4.84 -9.70 7.42
N LEU A 519 4.42 -10.84 8.03
CA LEU A 519 3.93 -10.87 9.40
C LEU A 519 5.07 -10.85 10.42
N THR A 520 6.16 -11.55 10.15
CA THR A 520 7.28 -11.79 11.07
C THR A 520 8.45 -10.85 10.85
N ASP A 521 8.66 -10.37 9.62
CA ASP A 521 9.73 -9.41 9.28
C ASP A 521 9.25 -7.96 9.44
N ARG A 522 9.16 -7.48 10.69
CA ARG A 522 8.72 -6.12 11.02
C ARG A 522 9.78 -5.32 11.75
N ARG A 523 9.81 -4.00 11.50
CA ARG A 523 10.66 -3.05 12.19
C ARG A 523 9.95 -2.45 13.40
N PRO A 524 10.59 -2.44 14.59
CA PRO A 524 10.05 -1.74 15.76
C PRO A 524 9.93 -0.23 15.48
N ARG A 525 8.85 0.38 15.94
CA ARG A 525 8.52 1.80 15.73
C ARG A 525 9.39 2.82 16.47
N ALA A 526 10.24 2.43 17.40
CA ALA A 526 10.97 3.37 18.26
C ALA A 526 12.47 3.06 18.32
N ASP A 527 13.26 4.04 17.90
CA ASP A 527 14.67 4.29 18.26
C ASP A 527 15.70 3.14 18.15
N GLY A 528 15.38 2.04 17.49
CA GLY A 528 16.27 0.90 17.28
C GLY A 528 16.44 0.56 15.80
N ASP A 529 17.68 0.50 15.37
CA ASP A 529 18.11 0.11 14.01
C ASP A 529 17.94 -1.41 13.74
N GLY A 530 17.00 -2.10 14.40
CA GLY A 530 16.85 -3.55 14.36
C GLY A 530 15.46 -4.04 13.99
N HIS A 531 15.39 -5.14 13.23
CA HIS A 531 14.19 -5.97 13.07
C HIS A 531 13.99 -6.85 14.31
N TYR A 532 12.75 -7.29 14.56
CA TYR A 532 12.54 -8.42 15.46
C TYR A 532 13.25 -9.66 14.89
N THR A 533 13.80 -10.49 15.76
CA THR A 533 14.27 -11.80 15.32
C THR A 533 13.04 -12.66 14.97
N GLU A 534 13.18 -13.56 14.00
CA GLU A 534 12.13 -14.50 13.61
C GLU A 534 11.54 -15.24 14.84
N ALA A 535 12.39 -15.63 15.78
CA ALA A 535 11.96 -16.31 17.01
C ALA A 535 11.11 -15.41 17.93
N GLU A 536 11.44 -14.12 18.06
CA GLU A 536 10.66 -13.17 18.85
C GLU A 536 9.30 -12.90 18.19
N ALA A 537 9.27 -12.66 16.88
CA ALA A 537 8.05 -12.45 16.14
C ALA A 537 7.13 -13.68 16.19
N LEU A 538 7.68 -14.89 16.03
CA LEU A 538 6.95 -16.13 16.16
C LEU A 538 6.38 -16.33 17.56
N GLN A 539 7.15 -15.99 18.62
CA GLN A 539 6.64 -16.06 19.99
C GLN A 539 5.48 -15.10 20.23
N MET A 540 5.58 -13.85 19.74
CA MET A 540 4.49 -12.86 19.83
C MET A 540 3.24 -13.36 19.10
N LEU A 541 3.42 -13.95 17.91
CA LEU A 541 2.33 -14.53 17.14
C LEU A 541 1.66 -15.69 17.88
N CYS A 542 2.43 -16.62 18.43
CA CYS A 542 1.92 -17.74 19.22
C CYS A 542 1.13 -17.24 20.45
N ASP A 543 1.63 -16.22 21.14
CA ASP A 543 0.97 -15.69 22.35
C ASP A 543 -0.33 -14.97 22.01
N ALA A 544 -0.34 -14.18 20.93
CA ALA A 544 -1.54 -13.48 20.44
C ALA A 544 -2.62 -14.49 20.01
N VAL A 545 -2.26 -15.50 19.24
CA VAL A 545 -3.16 -16.53 18.76
C VAL A 545 -3.67 -17.41 19.92
N ARG A 546 -2.82 -17.74 20.89
CA ARG A 546 -3.21 -18.51 22.08
C ARG A 546 -4.30 -17.80 22.90
N ALA A 547 -4.25 -16.48 22.96
CA ALA A 547 -5.24 -15.69 23.71
C ALA A 547 -6.67 -15.82 23.16
N VAL A 548 -6.82 -16.12 21.86
CA VAL A 548 -8.09 -16.23 21.13
C VAL A 548 -8.30 -17.59 20.48
N ALA A 549 -7.55 -18.62 20.89
CA ALA A 549 -7.51 -19.94 20.25
C ALA A 549 -8.89 -20.63 20.14
N THR A 550 -9.81 -20.33 21.06
CA THR A 550 -11.16 -20.88 21.09
C THR A 550 -12.22 -20.02 20.39
N GLU A 551 -11.85 -18.82 19.94
CA GLU A 551 -12.75 -17.89 19.28
C GLU A 551 -12.91 -18.25 17.78
N SER A 552 -13.63 -17.41 17.02
CA SER A 552 -13.83 -17.63 15.59
C SER A 552 -12.52 -17.54 14.80
N VAL A 553 -12.51 -18.10 13.58
CA VAL A 553 -11.34 -18.02 12.67
C VAL A 553 -11.01 -16.58 12.28
N GLU A 554 -12.03 -15.71 12.20
CA GLU A 554 -11.87 -14.28 11.95
C GLU A 554 -11.14 -13.59 13.11
N ALA A 555 -11.53 -13.91 14.36
CA ALA A 555 -10.87 -13.37 15.56
C ALA A 555 -9.40 -13.80 15.63
N ILE A 556 -9.10 -15.06 15.29
CA ILE A 556 -7.72 -15.56 15.21
C ILE A 556 -6.93 -14.82 14.13
N ALA A 557 -7.52 -14.62 12.94
CA ALA A 557 -6.86 -13.89 11.85
C ALA A 557 -6.59 -12.43 12.22
N GLU A 558 -7.51 -11.78 12.95
CA GLU A 558 -7.34 -10.42 13.44
C GLU A 558 -6.27 -10.31 14.53
N ALA A 559 -6.21 -11.29 15.43
CA ALA A 559 -5.18 -11.35 16.47
C ALA A 559 -3.80 -11.60 15.85
N ALA A 560 -3.70 -12.48 14.86
CA ALA A 560 -2.46 -12.74 14.14
C ALA A 560 -1.95 -11.49 13.40
N GLU A 561 -2.83 -10.76 12.71
CA GLU A 561 -2.46 -9.50 12.03
C GLU A 561 -1.81 -8.48 12.96
N LYS A 562 -2.32 -8.38 14.19
CA LYS A 562 -1.88 -7.40 15.20
C LYS A 562 -0.77 -7.93 16.12
N ALA A 563 -0.36 -9.18 15.97
CA ALA A 563 0.53 -9.88 16.91
C ALA A 563 1.90 -9.21 17.02
N VAL A 564 2.52 -8.88 15.89
CA VAL A 564 3.84 -8.27 15.84
C VAL A 564 3.70 -6.77 15.63
N PRO A 565 4.10 -5.93 16.61
CA PRO A 565 4.01 -4.48 16.45
C PRO A 565 5.11 -3.98 15.51
N GLY A 566 4.83 -2.92 14.73
CA GLY A 566 5.82 -2.31 13.84
C GLY A 566 5.21 -1.85 12.53
N GLU A 567 6.08 -1.38 11.64
CA GLU A 567 5.69 -1.03 10.27
C GLU A 567 5.67 -2.28 9.40
N ILE A 568 4.72 -2.33 8.47
CA ILE A 568 4.57 -3.41 7.51
C ILE A 568 5.40 -3.03 6.28
N ASP A 569 6.58 -3.65 6.19
CA ASP A 569 7.54 -3.38 5.10
C ASP A 569 7.30 -4.27 3.88
N ASP A 570 6.65 -5.43 4.05
CA ASP A 570 6.23 -6.33 2.98
C ASP A 570 4.74 -6.67 3.05
N ASP A 571 4.19 -7.18 1.97
CA ASP A 571 2.83 -7.66 1.96
C ASP A 571 2.64 -8.78 2.99
N MET A 572 1.43 -8.92 3.50
CA MET A 572 1.13 -9.92 4.50
C MET A 572 -0.15 -10.66 4.13
N ALA A 573 -0.03 -11.96 3.95
CA ALA A 573 -1.15 -12.86 3.80
C ALA A 573 -1.32 -13.74 5.04
N ILE A 574 -2.53 -13.85 5.54
CA ILE A 574 -2.89 -14.73 6.66
C ILE A 574 -4.10 -15.56 6.23
N VAL A 575 -4.00 -16.87 6.39
CA VAL A 575 -5.11 -17.81 6.19
C VAL A 575 -5.28 -18.65 7.45
N VAL A 576 -6.49 -18.62 8.01
CA VAL A 576 -6.86 -19.42 9.17
C VAL A 576 -7.89 -20.45 8.74
N VAL A 577 -7.61 -21.71 8.99
CA VAL A 577 -8.56 -22.81 8.77
C VAL A 577 -8.80 -23.56 10.07
N ARG A 578 -10.06 -23.90 10.36
CA ARG A 578 -10.42 -24.71 11.53
C ARG A 578 -11.20 -25.93 11.08
N THR A 579 -10.78 -27.11 11.57
CA THR A 579 -11.46 -28.36 11.30
C THR A 579 -12.76 -28.45 12.10
N SER A 580 -13.80 -29.08 11.50
CA SER A 580 -15.06 -29.31 12.20
C SER A 580 -14.84 -30.14 13.48
N GLY A 581 -15.48 -29.73 14.56
CA GLY A 581 -15.54 -30.52 15.79
C GLY A 581 -16.44 -31.78 15.67
N VAL A 582 -17.30 -31.84 14.65
CA VAL A 582 -18.25 -32.92 14.41
C VAL A 582 -17.69 -33.88 13.36
N GLU A 583 -17.88 -35.17 13.57
CA GLU A 583 -17.51 -36.23 12.61
C GLU A 583 -18.47 -36.19 11.40
N LEU A 584 -17.91 -36.12 10.20
CA LEU A 584 -18.69 -36.15 8.97
C LEU A 584 -19.11 -37.58 8.63
N ALA A 585 -20.37 -37.77 8.23
CA ALA A 585 -20.90 -39.08 7.93
C ALA A 585 -20.24 -39.69 6.69
N SER A 586 -19.73 -40.90 6.83
CA SER A 586 -19.20 -41.68 5.71
C SER A 586 -19.58 -43.16 5.84
N ARG A 587 -19.64 -43.84 4.70
CA ARG A 587 -19.85 -45.27 4.62
C ARG A 587 -18.95 -45.87 3.55
N GLU A 588 -18.20 -46.91 3.90
CA GLU A 588 -17.29 -47.58 2.98
C GLU A 588 -17.50 -49.09 3.04
N ARG A 589 -17.41 -49.75 1.88
CA ARG A 589 -17.46 -51.20 1.79
C ARG A 589 -16.76 -51.74 0.54
N ASN A 590 -16.04 -52.84 0.73
CA ASN A 590 -15.40 -53.58 -0.35
C ASN A 590 -16.33 -54.64 -0.91
N PHE A 591 -16.31 -54.81 -2.23
CA PHE A 591 -17.11 -55.76 -2.97
C PHE A 591 -16.22 -56.51 -3.97
N PRO A 592 -16.44 -57.84 -4.16
CA PRO A 592 -15.90 -58.53 -5.32
C PRO A 592 -16.47 -57.92 -6.62
N ALA A 593 -15.64 -57.83 -7.66
CA ALA A 593 -16.04 -57.27 -8.96
C ALA A 593 -16.88 -58.31 -9.76
N GLU A 594 -18.05 -58.65 -9.26
CA GLU A 594 -19.02 -59.61 -9.80
C GLU A 594 -20.31 -58.90 -10.17
N PRO A 595 -21.02 -59.29 -11.24
CA PRO A 595 -22.28 -58.63 -11.70
C PRO A 595 -23.38 -58.54 -10.60
N ILE A 596 -23.49 -59.53 -9.75
CA ILE A 596 -24.48 -59.55 -8.67
C ILE A 596 -24.22 -58.47 -7.62
N ARG A 597 -22.97 -58.01 -7.47
CA ARG A 597 -22.57 -56.99 -6.49
C ARG A 597 -23.00 -55.57 -6.88
N VAL A 598 -23.32 -55.31 -8.15
CA VAL A 598 -23.88 -54.05 -8.58
C VAL A 598 -25.21 -53.76 -7.83
N SER A 599 -26.08 -54.77 -7.72
CA SER A 599 -27.36 -54.63 -6.99
C SER A 599 -27.16 -54.50 -5.48
N GLU A 600 -26.11 -55.10 -4.90
CA GLU A 600 -25.74 -54.95 -3.47
C GLU A 600 -25.17 -53.54 -3.20
N ALA A 601 -24.27 -53.04 -4.06
CA ALA A 601 -23.71 -51.71 -3.95
C ALA A 601 -24.83 -50.64 -4.06
N ARG A 602 -25.76 -50.80 -5.02
CA ARG A 602 -26.91 -49.91 -5.16
C ARG A 602 -27.80 -49.91 -3.90
N ARG A 603 -28.07 -51.10 -3.33
CA ARG A 603 -28.88 -51.27 -2.11
C ARG A 603 -28.21 -50.61 -0.91
N LEU A 604 -26.88 -50.80 -0.75
CA LEU A 604 -26.09 -50.11 0.29
C LEU A 604 -26.19 -48.60 0.15
N ALA A 605 -26.01 -48.06 -1.06
CA ALA A 605 -26.11 -46.66 -1.35
C ALA A 605 -27.51 -46.10 -0.99
N HIS A 606 -28.58 -46.76 -1.45
CA HIS A 606 -29.94 -46.37 -1.14
C HIS A 606 -30.25 -46.35 0.36
N GLN A 607 -29.87 -47.38 1.08
CA GLN A 607 -30.04 -47.44 2.53
C GLN A 607 -29.28 -46.32 3.24
N THR A 608 -28.07 -46.06 2.79
CA THR A 608 -27.20 -45.02 3.37
C THR A 608 -27.76 -43.63 3.12
N PHE A 609 -28.13 -43.32 1.88
CA PHE A 609 -28.70 -41.99 1.53
C PHE A 609 -30.04 -41.74 2.24
N THR A 610 -30.90 -42.75 2.33
CA THR A 610 -32.14 -42.67 3.09
C THR A 610 -31.87 -42.46 4.59
N SER A 611 -30.88 -43.13 5.17
CA SER A 611 -30.50 -42.93 6.58
C SER A 611 -29.93 -41.54 6.86
N TRP A 612 -29.33 -40.93 5.85
CA TRP A 612 -28.82 -39.55 5.91
C TRP A 612 -29.91 -38.49 5.65
N GLY A 613 -31.17 -38.89 5.42
CA GLY A 613 -32.29 -37.97 5.22
C GLY A 613 -32.33 -37.31 3.84
N MET A 614 -31.69 -37.92 2.86
CA MET A 614 -31.70 -37.42 1.48
C MET A 614 -33.08 -37.57 0.87
N ASP A 615 -33.52 -36.61 0.07
CA ASP A 615 -34.80 -36.72 -0.67
C ASP A 615 -34.83 -37.96 -1.57
N ILE A 616 -36.00 -38.63 -1.66
CA ILE A 616 -36.13 -39.88 -2.37
C ILE A 616 -35.70 -39.77 -3.82
N SER A 617 -36.07 -38.69 -4.51
CA SER A 617 -35.69 -38.47 -5.91
C SER A 617 -34.20 -38.29 -6.11
N GLN A 618 -33.56 -37.62 -5.17
CA GLN A 618 -32.08 -37.45 -5.18
C GLN A 618 -31.37 -38.74 -4.83
N ALA A 619 -31.84 -39.50 -3.84
CA ALA A 619 -31.32 -40.79 -3.49
C ALA A 619 -31.42 -41.80 -4.65
N ASP A 620 -32.56 -41.83 -5.36
CA ASP A 620 -32.77 -42.67 -6.54
C ASP A 620 -31.82 -42.27 -7.69
N LEU A 621 -31.61 -40.96 -7.91
CA LEU A 621 -30.66 -40.46 -8.90
C LEU A 621 -29.22 -40.88 -8.53
N ALA A 622 -28.82 -40.67 -7.27
CA ALA A 622 -27.50 -41.10 -6.80
C ALA A 622 -27.29 -42.61 -6.96
N CYS A 623 -28.32 -43.40 -6.65
CA CYS A 623 -28.29 -44.87 -6.80
C CYS A 623 -28.20 -45.31 -8.26
N LEU A 624 -28.85 -44.58 -9.19
CA LEU A 624 -28.65 -44.80 -10.62
C LEU A 624 -27.23 -44.62 -11.03
N LEU A 625 -26.61 -43.48 -10.66
CA LEU A 625 -25.20 -43.18 -10.98
C LEU A 625 -24.23 -44.16 -10.32
N VAL A 626 -24.49 -44.56 -9.06
CA VAL A 626 -23.71 -45.68 -8.41
C VAL A 626 -23.74 -46.95 -9.26
N SER A 627 -24.94 -47.32 -9.78
CA SER A 627 -25.07 -48.50 -10.59
C SER A 627 -24.26 -48.43 -11.89
N GLU A 628 -24.27 -47.25 -12.57
CA GLU A 628 -23.51 -47.02 -13.80
C GLU A 628 -22.01 -47.11 -13.56
N VAL A 629 -21.49 -46.40 -12.52
CA VAL A 629 -20.04 -46.42 -12.21
C VAL A 629 -19.60 -47.82 -11.77
N VAL A 630 -20.34 -48.51 -10.90
CA VAL A 630 -19.98 -49.87 -10.45
C VAL A 630 -20.09 -50.87 -11.61
N THR A 631 -21.08 -50.76 -12.50
CA THR A 631 -21.19 -51.61 -13.69
C THR A 631 -19.94 -51.46 -14.57
N ASN A 632 -19.43 -50.23 -14.77
CA ASN A 632 -18.23 -50.02 -15.51
C ASN A 632 -17.01 -50.72 -14.90
N VAL A 633 -16.88 -50.70 -13.55
CA VAL A 633 -15.81 -51.41 -12.86
C VAL A 633 -15.93 -52.89 -13.09
N VAL A 634 -17.10 -53.47 -12.93
CA VAL A 634 -17.35 -54.93 -13.07
C VAL A 634 -17.08 -55.37 -14.52
N LEU A 635 -17.56 -54.63 -15.54
CA LEU A 635 -17.34 -54.94 -16.95
C LEU A 635 -15.84 -54.88 -17.34
N HIS A 636 -15.11 -53.90 -16.83
CA HIS A 636 -13.69 -53.70 -17.16
C HIS A 636 -12.76 -54.54 -16.29
N ALA A 637 -13.19 -55.03 -15.13
CA ALA A 637 -12.44 -55.97 -14.31
C ALA A 637 -12.29 -57.33 -14.96
N ALA A 638 -13.19 -57.70 -15.86
CA ALA A 638 -13.14 -58.97 -16.59
C ALA A 638 -12.09 -59.02 -17.71
N VAL A 639 -11.50 -57.86 -18.10
CA VAL A 639 -10.44 -57.81 -19.13
C VAL A 639 -9.08 -57.88 -18.47
N SER A 640 -8.37 -59.02 -18.64
CA SER A 640 -7.02 -59.24 -18.12
C SER A 640 -6.03 -58.16 -18.57
N PRO A 641 -5.09 -57.72 -17.71
CA PRO A 641 -4.01 -56.85 -18.15
C PRO A 641 -3.09 -57.61 -19.09
N SER A 642 -2.80 -56.99 -20.25
CA SER A 642 -1.70 -57.47 -21.09
C SER A 642 -0.39 -57.46 -20.29
N PRO A 643 0.48 -58.47 -20.42
CA PRO A 643 1.77 -58.49 -19.73
C PRO A 643 2.55 -57.24 -20.08
N ARG A 644 3.24 -56.66 -19.09
CA ARG A 644 4.17 -55.56 -19.29
C ARG A 644 5.23 -56.01 -20.31
N HIS A 645 5.17 -55.50 -21.55
CA HIS A 645 6.34 -55.46 -22.38
C HIS A 645 7.26 -54.40 -21.79
N GLU A 646 8.40 -54.80 -21.24
CA GLU A 646 9.56 -53.95 -21.11
C GLU A 646 9.88 -53.46 -22.53
N PHE A 647 9.59 -52.20 -22.78
CA PHE A 647 10.05 -51.53 -24.01
C PHE A 647 11.57 -51.40 -23.93
N ASP A 648 12.26 -52.23 -24.66
CA ASP A 648 13.66 -52.06 -24.94
C ASP A 648 13.80 -50.86 -25.91
N LEU A 649 14.21 -49.72 -25.39
CA LEU A 649 14.34 -48.44 -26.08
C LEU A 649 15.48 -48.49 -27.16
N ASP A 650 16.30 -49.54 -27.19
CA ASP A 650 17.43 -49.67 -28.08
C ASP A 650 17.08 -50.37 -29.45
N ALA A 651 15.81 -50.79 -29.61
CA ALA A 651 15.41 -51.58 -30.79
C ALA A 651 14.62 -50.79 -31.88
N VAL A 652 14.35 -49.47 -31.72
CA VAL A 652 13.54 -48.71 -32.68
C VAL A 652 14.43 -47.83 -33.55
N GLY A 653 14.64 -48.28 -34.78
CA GLY A 653 15.28 -47.46 -35.84
C GLY A 653 14.38 -46.30 -36.31
N PRO A 654 14.93 -45.28 -37.01
CA PRO A 654 14.27 -43.99 -37.27
C PRO A 654 13.13 -43.96 -38.31
N ASP A 655 12.63 -45.14 -38.75
CA ASP A 655 11.66 -45.19 -39.88
C ASP A 655 10.35 -45.97 -39.60
N ALA A 656 9.87 -46.04 -38.35
CA ALA A 656 8.59 -46.71 -38.09
C ALA A 656 7.45 -45.67 -38.09
N GLY A 657 6.68 -45.66 -39.16
CA GLY A 657 5.43 -44.88 -39.26
C GLY A 657 4.39 -45.28 -38.23
N ILE A 658 3.64 -44.30 -37.76
CA ILE A 658 2.54 -44.42 -36.80
C ILE A 658 1.45 -45.33 -37.40
N LEU A 659 1.22 -46.49 -36.83
CA LEU A 659 0.11 -47.37 -37.17
C LEU A 659 -1.08 -47.14 -36.21
N ASP A 660 -2.10 -46.54 -36.78
CA ASP A 660 -3.44 -46.30 -36.18
C ASP A 660 -4.33 -47.55 -36.30
N ASP A 661 -3.98 -48.71 -35.75
CA ASP A 661 -4.97 -49.78 -35.60
C ASP A 661 -4.56 -50.84 -34.57
N TRP A 662 -5.16 -50.80 -33.38
CA TRP A 662 -4.98 -51.79 -32.32
C TRP A 662 -6.27 -52.59 -32.03
N SER A 663 -7.11 -52.81 -33.03
CA SER A 663 -8.40 -53.50 -32.83
C SER A 663 -8.43 -55.00 -33.12
N ALA A 664 -7.30 -55.63 -33.44
CA ALA A 664 -7.30 -57.06 -33.74
C ALA A 664 -6.03 -57.79 -33.25
N SER A 665 -6.08 -58.36 -32.05
CA SER A 665 -5.12 -59.40 -31.62
C SER A 665 -5.78 -60.76 -31.66
N PRO A 666 -5.22 -61.73 -32.42
CA PRO A 666 -5.79 -63.08 -32.57
C PRO A 666 -5.47 -64.08 -31.45
N PHE A 667 -4.95 -63.63 -30.29
CA PHE A 667 -4.49 -64.54 -29.22
C PHE A 667 -5.29 -64.31 -27.91
N ALA A 668 -6.62 -64.26 -27.99
CA ALA A 668 -7.47 -63.98 -26.83
C ALA A 668 -7.88 -65.23 -26.01
N ASP A 669 -7.53 -66.47 -26.44
CA ASP A 669 -8.15 -67.70 -25.88
C ASP A 669 -7.30 -68.58 -24.99
N ASP A 670 -6.05 -68.23 -24.62
CA ASP A 670 -5.15 -69.19 -23.90
C ASP A 670 -4.52 -68.67 -22.59
N PHE A 671 -5.26 -67.95 -21.74
CA PHE A 671 -4.76 -67.66 -20.39
C PHE A 671 -5.70 -68.14 -19.29
N PRO A 672 -5.21 -68.89 -18.30
CA PRO A 672 -6.02 -69.28 -17.15
C PRO A 672 -6.49 -68.07 -16.37
N ALA A 673 -7.76 -68.09 -15.96
CA ALA A 673 -8.37 -67.04 -15.14
C ALA A 673 -7.54 -66.82 -13.86
N PRO A 674 -7.24 -65.57 -13.44
CA PRO A 674 -6.48 -65.28 -12.24
C PRO A 674 -7.28 -65.75 -11.04
N VAL A 675 -6.67 -66.60 -10.22
CA VAL A 675 -7.16 -67.06 -8.94
C VAL A 675 -6.95 -65.91 -7.93
N GLY A 676 -7.97 -65.09 -7.76
CA GLY A 676 -8.03 -63.93 -6.85
C GLY A 676 -8.99 -62.92 -7.44
N GLY A 677 -10.26 -62.93 -7.00
CA GLY A 677 -11.28 -62.00 -7.47
C GLY A 677 -10.82 -60.57 -7.25
N ARG A 678 -10.88 -59.74 -8.28
CA ARG A 678 -10.67 -58.30 -8.15
C ARG A 678 -11.79 -57.72 -7.28
N GLU A 679 -11.42 -56.82 -6.39
CA GLU A 679 -12.36 -56.11 -5.52
C GLU A 679 -12.42 -54.63 -5.93
N PHE A 680 -13.58 -54.02 -5.73
CA PHE A 680 -13.73 -52.59 -5.76
C PHE A 680 -14.25 -52.07 -4.43
N THR A 681 -13.94 -50.85 -4.10
CA THR A 681 -14.44 -50.19 -2.88
C THR A 681 -15.43 -49.12 -3.25
N LEU A 682 -16.64 -49.18 -2.67
CA LEU A 682 -17.62 -48.11 -2.72
C LEU A 682 -17.52 -47.28 -1.45
N ARG A 683 -17.23 -46.00 -1.59
CA ARG A 683 -17.20 -45.04 -0.49
C ARG A 683 -18.27 -43.95 -0.75
N LEU A 684 -19.10 -43.75 0.27
CA LEU A 684 -20.16 -42.71 0.30
C LEU A 684 -19.79 -41.70 1.38
N ARG A 685 -19.91 -40.44 1.07
CA ARG A 685 -19.61 -39.32 1.98
C ARG A 685 -20.74 -38.32 1.96
N ARG A 686 -21.14 -37.82 3.13
CA ARG A 686 -22.13 -36.74 3.27
C ARG A 686 -21.48 -35.50 3.82
N GLY A 687 -21.64 -34.40 3.11
CA GLY A 687 -21.37 -33.06 3.58
C GLY A 687 -22.65 -32.29 3.90
N ASP A 688 -22.51 -31.00 4.11
CA ASP A 688 -23.64 -30.09 4.40
C ASP A 688 -24.43 -29.76 3.14
N SER A 689 -23.79 -29.63 2.00
CA SER A 689 -24.38 -29.20 0.73
C SER A 689 -24.49 -30.31 -0.32
N ALA A 690 -23.74 -31.40 -0.20
CA ALA A 690 -23.65 -32.46 -1.19
C ALA A 690 -23.34 -33.83 -0.59
N VAL A 691 -23.61 -34.88 -1.38
CA VAL A 691 -23.05 -36.22 -1.17
C VAL A 691 -22.01 -36.49 -2.24
N TRP A 692 -20.93 -37.15 -1.85
CA TRP A 692 -19.90 -37.65 -2.76
C TRP A 692 -19.90 -39.16 -2.76
N VAL A 693 -19.77 -39.71 -3.95
CA VAL A 693 -19.62 -41.15 -4.17
C VAL A 693 -18.29 -41.38 -4.84
N GLU A 694 -17.49 -42.28 -4.30
CA GLU A 694 -16.23 -42.72 -4.89
C GLU A 694 -16.28 -44.24 -5.10
N VAL A 695 -15.86 -44.70 -6.26
CA VAL A 695 -15.68 -46.08 -6.57
C VAL A 695 -14.21 -46.32 -6.93
N PHE A 696 -13.51 -47.03 -6.05
CA PHE A 696 -12.11 -47.37 -6.25
C PHE A 696 -12.02 -48.66 -7.06
N ASP A 697 -11.26 -48.64 -8.13
CA ASP A 697 -11.07 -49.71 -9.11
C ASP A 697 -9.60 -49.97 -9.30
N PRO A 698 -9.13 -51.22 -9.19
CA PRO A 698 -7.71 -51.57 -9.38
C PRO A 698 -7.23 -51.42 -10.85
N ASP A 699 -8.09 -51.13 -11.80
CA ASP A 699 -7.69 -50.85 -13.19
C ASP A 699 -7.12 -49.42 -13.33
N LEU A 700 -5.89 -49.33 -13.80
CA LEU A 700 -5.18 -48.05 -14.02
C LEU A 700 -5.71 -47.23 -15.19
N ARG A 701 -6.50 -47.81 -16.09
CA ARG A 701 -7.04 -47.12 -17.26
C ARG A 701 -8.11 -46.11 -16.85
N LEU A 702 -7.87 -44.84 -17.10
CA LEU A 702 -8.84 -43.78 -16.81
C LEU A 702 -10.07 -43.90 -17.72
N PRO A 703 -11.30 -43.67 -17.18
CA PRO A 703 -12.51 -43.76 -17.95
C PRO A 703 -12.56 -42.59 -18.98
N ARG A 704 -13.09 -42.86 -20.16
CA ARG A 704 -13.32 -41.85 -21.20
C ARG A 704 -14.79 -41.85 -21.62
N ILE A 705 -15.38 -40.68 -21.73
CA ILE A 705 -16.71 -40.54 -22.33
C ILE A 705 -16.59 -40.92 -23.80
N ARG A 706 -17.36 -41.95 -24.22
CA ARG A 706 -17.54 -42.26 -25.63
C ARG A 706 -18.88 -41.66 -26.10
N SER A 707 -18.89 -40.98 -27.24
CA SER A 707 -20.12 -40.63 -27.90
C SER A 707 -20.75 -41.92 -28.44
N ALA A 708 -21.74 -42.43 -27.71
CA ALA A 708 -22.50 -43.59 -28.14
C ALA A 708 -23.36 -43.20 -29.36
N GLY A 709 -23.25 -43.96 -30.44
CA GLY A 709 -24.19 -43.88 -31.56
C GLY A 709 -25.63 -44.28 -31.11
N GLU A 710 -26.65 -43.86 -31.82
CA GLU A 710 -28.07 -44.12 -31.50
C GLU A 710 -28.43 -45.60 -31.27
N ASN A 711 -27.58 -46.52 -31.69
CA ASN A 711 -27.79 -47.99 -31.63
C ASN A 711 -26.87 -48.73 -30.69
N ASP A 712 -26.00 -48.06 -29.93
CA ASP A 712 -25.11 -48.73 -28.98
C ASP A 712 -25.80 -48.99 -27.65
N GLU A 713 -25.98 -50.24 -27.29
CA GLU A 713 -26.51 -50.68 -25.96
C GLU A 713 -25.48 -50.50 -24.83
N GLY A 714 -24.19 -50.24 -25.15
CA GLY A 714 -23.10 -50.07 -24.18
C GLY A 714 -22.47 -48.68 -24.28
N GLY A 715 -21.99 -48.13 -23.16
CA GLY A 715 -21.21 -46.86 -23.12
C GLY A 715 -21.97 -45.58 -22.71
N ARG A 716 -23.25 -45.70 -22.34
CA ARG A 716 -24.08 -44.56 -21.88
C ARG A 716 -23.86 -44.21 -20.37
N GLY A 717 -23.24 -45.07 -19.59
CA GLY A 717 -23.15 -44.93 -18.14
C GLY A 717 -22.39 -43.64 -17.71
N LEU A 718 -21.20 -43.38 -18.26
CA LEU A 718 -20.44 -42.15 -17.96
C LEU A 718 -21.09 -40.89 -18.54
N TYR A 719 -21.84 -41.00 -19.65
CA TYR A 719 -22.63 -39.91 -20.20
C TYR A 719 -23.76 -39.52 -19.23
N LEU A 720 -24.41 -40.50 -18.62
CA LEU A 720 -25.42 -40.21 -17.58
C LEU A 720 -24.80 -39.55 -16.34
N VAL A 721 -23.62 -39.99 -15.93
CA VAL A 721 -22.88 -39.33 -14.82
C VAL A 721 -22.56 -37.89 -15.18
N ASP A 722 -22.09 -37.62 -16.40
CA ASP A 722 -21.77 -36.30 -16.89
C ASP A 722 -22.98 -35.37 -16.94
N GLN A 723 -24.12 -35.86 -17.31
CA GLN A 723 -25.35 -35.07 -17.45
C GLN A 723 -26.10 -34.83 -16.13
N LEU A 724 -25.94 -35.71 -15.14
CA LEU A 724 -26.82 -35.76 -13.97
C LEU A 724 -26.07 -35.44 -12.65
N ALA A 725 -24.77 -35.62 -12.61
CA ALA A 725 -23.94 -35.19 -11.48
C ALA A 725 -23.65 -33.69 -11.54
N THR A 726 -23.54 -33.04 -10.40
CA THR A 726 -23.06 -31.64 -10.32
C THR A 726 -21.61 -31.51 -10.77
N ARG A 727 -20.80 -32.46 -10.32
CA ARG A 727 -19.39 -32.64 -10.70
C ARG A 727 -19.07 -34.12 -10.71
N TRP A 728 -18.18 -34.53 -11.56
CA TRP A 728 -17.64 -35.88 -11.55
C TRP A 728 -16.21 -35.88 -12.09
N GLY A 729 -15.49 -36.95 -11.88
CA GLY A 729 -14.14 -37.10 -12.38
C GLY A 729 -13.56 -38.46 -12.07
N SER A 730 -12.31 -38.61 -12.44
CA SER A 730 -11.51 -39.79 -12.07
C SER A 730 -10.13 -39.35 -11.66
N ARG A 731 -9.56 -40.04 -10.67
CA ARG A 731 -8.21 -39.79 -10.19
C ARG A 731 -7.41 -41.09 -10.09
N PRO A 732 -6.10 -41.09 -10.37
CA PRO A 732 -5.25 -42.22 -10.09
C PRO A 732 -5.08 -42.37 -8.58
N THR A 733 -4.97 -43.62 -8.13
CA THR A 733 -4.63 -44.01 -6.76
C THR A 733 -3.39 -44.88 -6.77
N GLN A 734 -2.82 -45.19 -5.59
CA GLN A 734 -1.64 -46.07 -5.52
C GLN A 734 -1.90 -47.46 -6.15
N ASP A 735 -3.11 -47.98 -5.99
CA ASP A 735 -3.48 -49.31 -6.41
C ASP A 735 -4.46 -49.36 -7.61
N GLY A 736 -4.66 -48.24 -8.31
CA GLY A 736 -5.62 -48.18 -9.42
C GLY A 736 -6.11 -46.78 -9.71
N LYS A 737 -7.44 -46.63 -9.78
CA LYS A 737 -8.14 -45.36 -9.95
C LYS A 737 -9.35 -45.25 -9.04
N ALA A 738 -9.81 -44.01 -8.76
CA ALA A 738 -11.11 -43.73 -8.19
C ALA A 738 -11.93 -42.94 -9.20
N VAL A 739 -13.17 -43.38 -9.45
CA VAL A 739 -14.18 -42.62 -10.18
C VAL A 739 -15.12 -42.04 -9.15
N TRP A 740 -15.36 -40.74 -9.21
CA TRP A 740 -16.16 -40.05 -8.21
C TRP A 740 -17.19 -39.15 -8.89
N PHE A 741 -18.30 -38.88 -8.18
CA PHE A 741 -19.30 -37.89 -8.55
C PHE A 741 -19.94 -37.25 -7.32
N GLU A 742 -20.50 -36.07 -7.54
CA GLU A 742 -21.15 -35.22 -6.53
C GLU A 742 -22.59 -34.98 -6.90
N ILE A 743 -23.50 -35.12 -5.91
CA ILE A 743 -24.92 -34.76 -6.02
C ILE A 743 -25.27 -33.78 -4.91
N PRO A 744 -25.89 -32.63 -5.22
CA PRO A 744 -26.29 -31.64 -4.24
C PRO A 744 -27.38 -32.19 -3.33
N ILE A 745 -27.34 -31.90 -2.05
CA ILE A 745 -28.44 -32.13 -1.11
C ILE A 745 -29.29 -30.87 -1.15
N LYS A 746 -30.55 -30.99 -1.59
CA LYS A 746 -31.49 -29.88 -1.40
C LYS A 746 -31.70 -29.71 0.09
N GLY A 747 -31.24 -28.61 0.64
CA GLY A 747 -31.39 -28.30 2.05
C GLY A 747 -32.86 -28.34 2.42
N GLY A 748 -33.20 -29.18 3.40
CA GLY A 748 -34.43 -29.01 4.11
C GLY A 748 -34.40 -27.62 4.74
N ALA A 749 -35.32 -26.74 4.33
CA ALA A 749 -35.56 -25.50 5.03
C ALA A 749 -35.90 -25.87 6.49
N GLY A 750 -34.92 -25.61 7.39
CA GLY A 750 -35.09 -25.66 8.81
C GLY A 750 -35.13 -24.23 9.37
#